data_194b5fd31e0766d01b277ee8360bc67c
#
_entry.id   194b5fd31e0766d01b277ee8360bc67c
#
_cell.length_a   1.000
_cell.length_b   1.000
_cell.length_c   1.000
_cell.angle_alpha   90.00
_cell.angle_beta   90.00
_cell.angle_gamma   90.00
#
_symmetry.space_group_name_H-M   'P 1'
#
loop_
_entity.id
_entity.type
_entity.pdbx_description
1 polymer ?
#
loop_
_entity_poly.entity_id
_entity_poly.type
_entity_poly.pdbx_seq_one_letter_code
_entity_poly.pdbx_strand_id
1 'polypeptide(L)'
;KEMTLKGISNVQEGVKKITGISIASAGQLIVRGLGDRYSTTTLNGLPIASPNPDNKLIPLDIFPAATVQNITVSKVYEAGAFADYSGAHIDISTKENTGVDFFNVGFNVGGQFNTLFQDFYSMDRVHSLFRNPGIDQKFIDMERTEFESAILQKNPFKTNFDVKKKTALPEFGGSMAGAKDWQVGGQTLSLLAAMSVSNDLATIQNALYRTLEAGGHTLDYFNYDSYKNELKIAGLGNLAYTLRQNDRIGYTFFYARNASDTYLRREGIDEEDHELLGNNNITHIYTLQNHQINGYHEFGSQWDFNWSGSYSKTQSSEPDRRQLMFEKNRDGSLELFKLNRQETMRYFGDLNEDEWVGDLRSTYRFGSKNKVKLGATYKDKQREFRSTRFYYNLQGFYPDITDSYITSNFMNYGNIQNGDIRIIRDQQPKDQYDAGQTIYAGFTEIEYYPVNNFLVSLGLRYEHSKQWVNYATYGGQAQRNVLNNNDLFPALNLKYTVNDENSVRFSFSRTVTRPSFIEMAPFLYQESYGGAQIFGNAELENGYNYNIDLRYERFEADNPNNMFSITGYGKILDSPIERTQDTSGGAAVHSFQNAKTGIAAGIEIEFRRELFRNFRMGVNGSYMYTNVKLPEDGGAYTNSQRSLQGASPYLINADISYSPTFKNQTQLIASLLYNVQGPRIHAVGINGLGDEKQDAVHTLDFVANYKINDNFSLKLQVTDLLNQDI
;
A
#
# COMPACT_ATOMS: atom_id res chain seq x y z
N LYS A 1 -18.01 -6.13 14.43
CA LYS A 1 -17.82 -7.15 15.49
C LYS A 1 -16.45 -7.82 15.36
N GLU A 2 -16.10 -8.40 14.20
CA GLU A 2 -14.77 -9.04 13.98
C GLU A 2 -13.59 -8.07 14.17
N MET A 3 -13.70 -6.86 13.66
CA MET A 3 -12.66 -5.83 13.83
C MET A 3 -12.39 -5.54 15.31
N THR A 4 -13.42 -5.44 16.12
CA THR A 4 -13.32 -5.22 17.57
C THR A 4 -12.73 -6.43 18.29
N LEU A 5 -13.16 -7.65 17.94
CA LEU A 5 -12.67 -8.91 18.53
C LEU A 5 -11.17 -9.11 18.29
N LYS A 6 -10.68 -8.74 17.10
CA LYS A 6 -9.29 -8.93 16.67
C LYS A 6 -8.41 -7.69 16.88
N GLY A 7 -8.94 -6.63 17.51
CA GLY A 7 -8.19 -5.43 17.83
C GLY A 7 -7.76 -4.58 16.62
N ILE A 8 -8.43 -4.74 15.47
CA ILE A 8 -8.08 -4.09 14.21
C ILE A 8 -8.23 -2.58 14.33
N SER A 9 -7.14 -1.85 14.07
CA SER A 9 -7.07 -0.39 14.13
C SER A 9 -7.15 0.28 12.75
N ASN A 10 -6.79 -0.44 11.68
CA ASN A 10 -6.84 0.03 10.30
C ASN A 10 -7.13 -1.13 9.33
N VAL A 11 -7.33 -0.79 8.05
CA VAL A 11 -7.68 -1.78 7.00
C VAL A 11 -6.56 -2.79 6.79
N GLN A 12 -5.30 -2.39 6.83
CA GLN A 12 -4.17 -3.30 6.63
C GLN A 12 -4.14 -4.44 7.65
N GLU A 13 -4.34 -4.12 8.92
CA GLU A 13 -4.43 -5.14 9.99
C GLU A 13 -5.62 -6.08 9.77
N GLY A 14 -6.74 -5.54 9.28
CA GLY A 14 -7.93 -6.32 8.96
C GLY A 14 -7.69 -7.33 7.85
N VAL A 15 -7.11 -6.89 6.76
CA VAL A 15 -6.82 -7.72 5.58
C VAL A 15 -5.79 -8.80 5.89
N LYS A 16 -4.77 -8.51 6.71
CA LYS A 16 -3.76 -9.48 7.16
C LYS A 16 -4.34 -10.69 7.92
N LYS A 17 -5.52 -10.55 8.51
CA LYS A 17 -6.19 -11.66 9.23
C LYS A 17 -7.04 -12.56 8.32
N ILE A 18 -7.10 -12.27 7.03
CA ILE A 18 -7.85 -13.05 6.04
C ILE A 18 -6.97 -14.19 5.50
N THR A 19 -7.56 -15.38 5.33
CA THR A 19 -6.86 -16.57 4.82
C THR A 19 -6.13 -16.30 3.51
N GLY A 20 -4.89 -16.77 3.38
CA GLY A 20 -4.10 -16.66 2.15
C GLY A 20 -3.60 -15.27 1.82
N ILE A 21 -3.64 -14.34 2.78
CA ILE A 21 -3.13 -12.97 2.63
C ILE A 21 -1.99 -12.72 3.59
N SER A 22 -0.88 -12.18 3.08
CA SER A 22 0.26 -11.72 3.86
C SER A 22 0.72 -10.34 3.39
N ILE A 23 1.58 -9.72 4.19
CA ILE A 23 2.18 -8.43 3.88
C ILE A 23 3.69 -8.59 3.85
N ALA A 24 4.33 -8.12 2.77
CA ALA A 24 5.78 -8.07 2.66
C ALA A 24 6.37 -6.96 3.54
N SER A 25 7.68 -6.99 3.78
CA SER A 25 8.42 -6.02 4.59
C SER A 25 8.24 -4.57 4.13
N ALA A 26 8.05 -4.34 2.82
CA ALA A 26 7.77 -3.03 2.23
C ALA A 26 6.29 -2.60 2.32
N GLY A 27 5.44 -3.31 3.06
CA GLY A 27 4.00 -3.04 3.16
C GLY A 27 3.17 -3.53 1.97
N GLN A 28 3.78 -4.23 1.02
CA GLN A 28 3.10 -4.77 -0.15
C GLN A 28 2.22 -5.96 0.21
N LEU A 29 1.01 -5.97 -0.31
CA LEU A 29 0.06 -7.05 -0.13
C LEU A 29 0.39 -8.24 -1.03
N ILE A 30 0.37 -9.43 -0.46
CA ILE A 30 0.54 -10.70 -1.20
C ILE A 30 -0.69 -11.55 -0.94
N VAL A 31 -1.40 -11.91 -2.01
CA VAL A 31 -2.62 -12.71 -1.96
C VAL A 31 -2.40 -14.00 -2.73
N ARG A 32 -2.52 -15.15 -2.06
CA ARG A 32 -2.32 -16.47 -2.70
C ARG A 32 -0.98 -16.56 -3.43
N GLY A 33 0.08 -15.98 -2.85
CA GLY A 33 1.41 -15.92 -3.43
C GLY A 33 1.61 -14.87 -4.54
N LEU A 34 0.56 -14.16 -4.93
CA LEU A 34 0.63 -13.08 -5.91
C LEU A 34 0.83 -11.73 -5.23
N GLY A 35 1.78 -10.93 -5.69
CA GLY A 35 2.08 -9.60 -5.19
C GLY A 35 0.94 -8.58 -5.45
N ASP A 36 1.13 -7.37 -4.96
CA ASP A 36 0.14 -6.30 -5.02
C ASP A 36 -0.32 -5.95 -6.45
N ARG A 37 0.53 -6.16 -7.44
CA ARG A 37 0.24 -6.04 -8.88
C ARG A 37 -1.05 -6.75 -9.29
N TYR A 38 -1.33 -7.89 -8.69
CA TYR A 38 -2.47 -8.76 -9.00
C TYR A 38 -3.71 -8.46 -8.17
N SER A 39 -3.71 -7.39 -7.41
CA SER A 39 -4.85 -7.00 -6.57
C SER A 39 -5.34 -5.59 -6.89
N THR A 40 -6.57 -5.26 -6.47
CA THR A 40 -7.17 -3.94 -6.64
C THR A 40 -7.83 -3.47 -5.35
N THR A 41 -7.92 -2.15 -5.19
CA THR A 41 -8.61 -1.52 -4.06
C THR A 41 -9.67 -0.55 -4.57
N THR A 42 -10.84 -0.62 -3.96
CA THR A 42 -11.95 0.33 -4.17
C THR A 42 -12.39 0.94 -2.85
N LEU A 43 -12.92 2.14 -2.92
CA LEU A 43 -13.61 2.80 -1.82
C LEU A 43 -15.07 2.96 -2.22
N ASN A 44 -15.97 2.31 -1.48
CA ASN A 44 -17.40 2.24 -1.80
C ASN A 44 -17.68 1.75 -3.24
N GLY A 45 -16.92 0.75 -3.69
CA GLY A 45 -17.05 0.15 -5.02
C GLY A 45 -16.37 0.92 -6.16
N LEU A 46 -15.78 2.10 -5.91
CA LEU A 46 -15.10 2.90 -6.92
C LEU A 46 -13.58 2.82 -6.76
N PRO A 47 -12.82 2.65 -7.86
CA PRO A 47 -11.36 2.60 -7.83
C PRO A 47 -10.74 3.81 -7.14
N ILE A 48 -9.64 3.58 -6.45
CA ILE A 48 -8.77 4.60 -5.87
C ILE A 48 -7.32 4.31 -6.23
N ALA A 49 -6.56 5.36 -6.50
CA ALA A 49 -5.17 5.26 -6.90
C ALA A 49 -4.21 5.24 -5.71
N SER A 50 -3.07 4.56 -5.86
CA SER A 50 -1.99 4.60 -4.90
C SER A 50 -1.17 5.88 -5.03
N PRO A 51 -0.89 6.59 -3.93
CA PRO A 51 0.08 7.68 -3.94
C PRO A 51 1.52 7.18 -3.97
N ASN A 52 1.78 5.92 -3.63
CA ASN A 52 3.11 5.34 -3.71
C ASN A 52 3.36 4.86 -5.15
N PRO A 53 4.35 5.42 -5.88
CA PRO A 53 4.62 5.03 -7.27
C PRO A 53 5.09 3.58 -7.41
N ASP A 54 5.67 3.01 -6.36
CA ASP A 54 6.23 1.65 -6.37
C ASP A 54 5.17 0.57 -6.13
N ASN A 55 4.00 0.95 -5.61
CA ASN A 55 2.92 0.03 -5.27
C ASN A 55 1.66 0.33 -6.09
N LYS A 56 1.07 -0.71 -6.66
CA LYS A 56 -0.23 -0.59 -7.33
C LYS A 56 -1.35 -0.28 -6.34
N LEU A 57 -1.32 -0.93 -5.18
CA LEU A 57 -2.32 -0.72 -4.13
C LEU A 57 -1.96 0.49 -3.27
N ILE A 58 -2.99 1.27 -2.94
CA ILE A 58 -2.87 2.31 -1.92
C ILE A 58 -2.45 1.68 -0.59
N PRO A 59 -1.57 2.32 0.21
CA PRO A 59 -1.27 1.85 1.55
C PRO A 59 -2.55 1.71 2.39
N LEU A 60 -2.89 0.49 2.78
CA LEU A 60 -4.17 0.20 3.45
C LEU A 60 -4.24 0.69 4.90
N ASP A 61 -3.10 1.02 5.50
CA ASP A 61 -3.00 1.59 6.84
C ASP A 61 -3.46 3.06 6.93
N ILE A 62 -3.63 3.74 5.79
CA ILE A 62 -4.20 5.09 5.77
C ILE A 62 -5.72 5.13 6.05
N PHE A 63 -6.39 3.97 6.07
CA PHE A 63 -7.80 3.83 6.37
C PHE A 63 -8.00 3.37 7.82
N PRO A 64 -8.19 4.28 8.79
CA PRO A 64 -8.39 3.90 10.18
C PRO A 64 -9.78 3.29 10.38
N ALA A 65 -9.89 2.34 11.32
CA ALA A 65 -11.14 1.67 11.66
C ALA A 65 -12.27 2.65 12.06
N ALA A 66 -11.92 3.85 12.51
CA ALA A 66 -12.90 4.88 12.85
C ALA A 66 -13.74 5.34 11.64
N THR A 67 -13.20 5.26 10.43
CA THR A 67 -13.87 5.70 9.18
C THR A 67 -14.45 4.54 8.37
N VAL A 68 -14.13 3.30 8.72
CA VAL A 68 -14.48 2.10 7.95
C VAL A 68 -15.66 1.36 8.58
N GLN A 69 -16.65 1.04 7.76
CA GLN A 69 -17.80 0.19 8.11
C GLN A 69 -17.49 -1.28 7.90
N ASN A 70 -16.94 -1.60 6.73
CA ASN A 70 -16.67 -2.97 6.31
C ASN A 70 -15.46 -3.03 5.37
N ILE A 71 -14.80 -4.19 5.36
CA ILE A 71 -13.75 -4.55 4.41
C ILE A 71 -14.20 -5.84 3.74
N THR A 72 -14.45 -5.78 2.45
CA THR A 72 -14.81 -6.95 1.65
C THR A 72 -13.62 -7.36 0.79
N VAL A 73 -13.24 -8.63 0.88
CA VAL A 73 -12.14 -9.18 0.08
C VAL A 73 -12.68 -10.30 -0.80
N SER A 74 -12.74 -10.03 -2.10
CA SER A 74 -13.16 -11.00 -3.12
C SER A 74 -11.93 -11.57 -3.81
N LYS A 75 -11.74 -12.89 -3.72
CA LYS A 75 -10.65 -13.62 -4.38
C LYS A 75 -11.08 -14.26 -5.70
N VAL A 76 -12.34 -14.06 -6.07
CA VAL A 76 -12.97 -14.54 -7.29
C VAL A 76 -13.44 -13.34 -8.10
N TYR A 77 -13.25 -13.39 -9.41
CA TYR A 77 -13.60 -12.30 -10.29
C TYR A 77 -15.11 -12.30 -10.62
N GLU A 78 -15.70 -11.11 -10.59
CA GLU A 78 -17.06 -10.81 -11.04
C GLU A 78 -17.02 -9.72 -12.13
N ALA A 79 -17.84 -9.86 -13.17
CA ALA A 79 -17.82 -8.99 -14.34
C ALA A 79 -18.14 -7.52 -14.06
N GLY A 80 -18.80 -7.23 -12.93
CA GLY A 80 -19.08 -5.87 -12.47
C GLY A 80 -17.86 -5.09 -11.99
N ALA A 81 -16.74 -5.76 -11.71
CA ALA A 81 -15.47 -5.12 -11.30
C ALA A 81 -14.53 -4.95 -12.49
N PHE A 82 -13.57 -4.00 -12.39
CA PHE A 82 -12.46 -3.93 -13.33
C PHE A 82 -11.67 -5.25 -13.34
N ALA A 83 -11.21 -5.66 -14.53
CA ALA A 83 -10.62 -6.99 -14.72
C ALA A 83 -9.15 -7.10 -14.30
N ASP A 84 -8.57 -6.08 -13.69
CA ASP A 84 -7.15 -6.00 -13.37
C ASP A 84 -6.77 -6.61 -12.01
N TYR A 85 -7.44 -7.70 -11.62
CA TYR A 85 -7.04 -8.48 -10.45
C TYR A 85 -7.18 -9.99 -10.67
N SER A 86 -6.28 -10.75 -10.08
CA SER A 86 -6.35 -12.21 -9.94
C SER A 86 -5.93 -12.69 -8.55
N GLY A 87 -5.41 -11.82 -7.72
CA GLY A 87 -5.19 -12.03 -6.29
C GLY A 87 -6.45 -11.75 -5.51
N ALA A 88 -6.72 -10.49 -5.23
CA ALA A 88 -7.92 -10.03 -4.55
C ALA A 88 -8.41 -8.67 -5.04
N HIS A 89 -9.73 -8.49 -4.93
CA HIS A 89 -10.39 -7.19 -4.97
C HIS A 89 -10.79 -6.81 -3.54
N ILE A 90 -10.25 -5.70 -3.05
CA ILE A 90 -10.47 -5.20 -1.69
C ILE A 90 -11.38 -3.99 -1.79
N ASP A 91 -12.63 -4.12 -1.35
CA ASP A 91 -13.54 -2.99 -1.24
C ASP A 91 -13.61 -2.51 0.20
N ILE A 92 -13.35 -1.22 0.39
CA ILE A 92 -13.41 -0.53 1.66
C ILE A 92 -14.71 0.27 1.68
N SER A 93 -15.66 -0.16 2.47
CA SER A 93 -16.92 0.57 2.66
C SER A 93 -16.78 1.55 3.82
N THR A 94 -17.02 2.81 3.57
CA THR A 94 -17.01 3.86 4.60
C THR A 94 -18.24 3.78 5.48
N LYS A 95 -18.13 4.31 6.71
CA LYS A 95 -19.28 4.42 7.61
C LYS A 95 -20.35 5.34 7.02
N GLU A 96 -21.59 4.93 7.21
CA GLU A 96 -22.79 5.71 6.91
C GLU A 96 -23.70 5.75 8.13
N ASN A 97 -24.56 6.77 8.22
CA ASN A 97 -25.57 6.78 9.26
C ASN A 97 -26.62 5.70 8.99
N THR A 98 -26.90 4.88 10.00
CA THR A 98 -27.86 3.77 9.94
C THR A 98 -29.17 4.10 10.63
N GLY A 99 -29.49 5.39 10.81
CA GLY A 99 -30.74 5.83 11.45
C GLY A 99 -30.65 5.97 12.97
N VAL A 100 -29.41 5.95 13.52
CA VAL A 100 -29.19 6.12 14.96
C VAL A 100 -28.25 7.28 15.19
N ASP A 101 -28.73 8.30 15.89
CA ASP A 101 -27.90 9.42 16.33
C ASP A 101 -26.86 8.93 17.35
N PHE A 102 -25.60 9.29 17.15
CA PHE A 102 -24.53 9.00 18.11
C PHE A 102 -23.42 10.03 18.07
N PHE A 103 -22.63 10.08 19.14
CA PHE A 103 -21.37 10.78 19.18
C PHE A 103 -20.37 10.00 20.03
N ASN A 104 -19.23 9.65 19.43
CA ASN A 104 -18.18 8.86 20.06
C ASN A 104 -16.86 9.61 20.01
N VAL A 105 -16.08 9.52 21.10
CA VAL A 105 -14.72 10.04 21.18
C VAL A 105 -13.84 8.91 21.72
N GLY A 106 -12.68 8.73 21.11
CA GLY A 106 -11.69 7.75 21.51
C GLY A 106 -10.31 8.38 21.67
N PHE A 107 -9.56 7.91 22.66
CA PHE A 107 -8.15 8.25 22.86
C PHE A 107 -7.36 6.97 23.04
N ASN A 108 -6.15 6.94 22.50
CA ASN A 108 -5.22 5.84 22.67
C ASN A 108 -3.82 6.37 22.99
N VAL A 109 -3.12 5.63 23.81
CA VAL A 109 -1.71 5.84 24.15
C VAL A 109 -1.00 4.50 24.02
N GLY A 110 0.19 4.51 23.44
CA GLY A 110 0.96 3.30 23.20
C GLY A 110 2.46 3.56 23.08
N GLY A 111 3.17 2.56 22.61
CA GLY A 111 4.58 2.64 22.29
C GLY A 111 5.20 1.27 22.09
N GLN A 112 6.32 1.21 21.40
CA GLN A 112 7.12 0.02 21.20
C GLN A 112 8.17 -0.09 22.30
N PHE A 113 8.40 -1.30 22.84
CA PHE A 113 9.33 -1.50 23.97
C PHE A 113 10.78 -1.09 23.63
N ASN A 114 11.21 -1.29 22.38
CA ASN A 114 12.54 -0.90 21.93
C ASN A 114 12.68 0.60 21.60
N THR A 115 11.59 1.35 21.64
CA THR A 115 11.55 2.77 21.29
C THR A 115 11.17 3.65 22.47
N LEU A 116 10.14 3.25 23.22
CA LEU A 116 9.56 4.03 24.31
C LEU A 116 10.58 4.36 25.40
N PHE A 117 10.74 5.67 25.69
CA PHE A 117 11.71 6.23 26.63
C PHE A 117 13.19 5.96 26.29
N GLN A 118 13.47 5.50 25.06
CA GLN A 118 14.83 5.35 24.54
C GLN A 118 15.28 6.60 23.79
N ASP A 119 16.58 6.63 23.47
CA ASP A 119 17.15 7.66 22.60
C ASP A 119 16.53 7.59 21.22
N PHE A 120 16.05 8.73 20.73
CA PHE A 120 15.43 8.86 19.43
C PHE A 120 16.10 9.99 18.65
N TYR A 121 16.66 9.67 17.50
CA TYR A 121 17.37 10.60 16.65
C TYR A 121 16.48 11.09 15.50
N SER A 122 16.62 12.35 15.14
CA SER A 122 15.85 12.97 14.05
C SER A 122 16.55 14.20 13.50
N MET A 123 16.29 14.53 12.24
CA MET A 123 16.57 15.86 11.69
C MET A 123 15.35 16.78 11.81
N ASP A 124 15.50 18.04 11.36
CA ASP A 124 14.38 18.99 11.32
C ASP A 124 13.22 18.46 10.47
N ARG A 125 12.01 18.60 10.97
CA ARG A 125 10.79 18.24 10.21
C ARG A 125 10.52 19.26 9.12
N VAL A 126 10.10 18.76 7.95
CA VAL A 126 9.70 19.56 6.79
C VAL A 126 8.18 19.59 6.58
N HIS A 127 7.39 19.02 7.47
CA HIS A 127 5.94 19.02 7.38
C HIS A 127 5.25 19.41 8.69
N SER A 128 4.03 19.87 8.57
CA SER A 128 3.06 20.07 9.66
C SER A 128 1.81 19.23 9.41
N LEU A 129 0.82 19.32 10.31
CA LEU A 129 -0.45 18.58 10.19
C LEU A 129 -1.10 18.67 8.80
N PHE A 130 -1.05 19.85 8.15
CA PHE A 130 -1.76 20.12 6.90
C PHE A 130 -0.88 20.71 5.80
N ARG A 131 0.40 20.96 6.07
CA ARG A 131 1.31 21.63 5.14
C ARG A 131 2.60 20.84 4.95
N ASN A 132 3.16 20.99 3.75
CA ASN A 132 4.53 20.63 3.44
C ASN A 132 5.34 21.93 3.34
N PRO A 133 5.94 22.41 4.43
CA PRO A 133 6.63 23.70 4.40
C PRO A 133 7.98 23.69 3.66
N GLY A 134 8.31 22.70 2.89
CA GLY A 134 9.52 22.51 2.13
C GLY A 134 10.23 23.78 1.63
N ILE A 135 10.70 23.77 0.44
CA ILE A 135 11.26 24.92 -0.27
C ILE A 135 10.14 25.72 -0.96
N ASP A 136 10.35 27.05 -1.13
CA ASP A 136 9.49 27.85 -1.98
C ASP A 136 9.59 27.37 -3.45
N GLN A 137 8.45 27.03 -4.07
CA GLN A 137 8.36 26.43 -5.41
C GLN A 137 9.14 27.21 -6.46
N LYS A 138 9.19 28.53 -6.37
CA LYS A 138 9.96 29.37 -7.28
C LYS A 138 11.43 28.97 -7.41
N PHE A 139 12.06 28.47 -6.31
CA PHE A 139 13.46 28.02 -6.34
C PHE A 139 13.61 26.64 -7.00
N ILE A 140 12.57 25.82 -6.97
CA ILE A 140 12.54 24.55 -7.68
C ILE A 140 12.40 24.78 -9.18
N ASP A 141 11.61 25.77 -9.59
CA ASP A 141 11.30 26.07 -10.99
C ASP A 141 12.35 26.93 -11.69
N MET A 142 13.30 27.54 -10.93
CA MET A 142 14.37 28.35 -11.50
C MET A 142 15.29 27.55 -12.41
N GLU A 143 15.82 28.20 -13.45
CA GLU A 143 16.96 27.67 -14.18
C GLU A 143 18.22 27.61 -13.29
N ARG A 144 19.15 26.71 -13.62
CA ARG A 144 20.35 26.47 -12.80
C ARG A 144 21.13 27.75 -12.48
N THR A 145 21.41 28.58 -13.48
CA THR A 145 22.19 29.83 -13.32
C THR A 145 21.43 30.90 -12.52
N GLU A 146 20.10 30.95 -12.68
CA GLU A 146 19.22 31.83 -11.90
C GLU A 146 19.24 31.43 -10.43
N PHE A 147 19.11 30.13 -10.16
CA PHE A 147 19.16 29.57 -8.80
C PHE A 147 20.49 29.88 -8.10
N GLU A 148 21.63 29.68 -8.80
CA GLU A 148 22.96 29.96 -8.27
C GLU A 148 23.12 31.43 -7.85
N SER A 149 22.47 32.35 -8.55
CA SER A 149 22.47 33.78 -8.20
C SER A 149 21.49 34.10 -7.06
N ALA A 150 20.32 33.49 -7.08
CA ALA A 150 19.26 33.74 -6.11
C ALA A 150 19.60 33.21 -4.71
N ILE A 151 20.33 32.09 -4.61
CA ILE A 151 20.67 31.48 -3.32
C ILE A 151 21.69 32.34 -2.54
N LEU A 152 22.52 33.14 -3.21
CA LEU A 152 23.45 34.08 -2.56
C LEU A 152 22.70 35.23 -1.86
N GLN A 153 21.48 35.54 -2.29
CA GLN A 153 20.66 36.62 -1.72
C GLN A 153 19.72 36.09 -0.62
N LYS A 154 19.23 34.84 -0.72
CA LYS A 154 18.30 34.27 0.21
C LYS A 154 18.47 32.77 0.30
N ASN A 155 18.63 32.23 1.52
CA ASN A 155 18.58 30.79 1.73
C ASN A 155 17.15 30.27 1.51
N PRO A 156 16.90 29.40 0.52
CA PRO A 156 15.58 28.84 0.28
C PRO A 156 15.23 27.70 1.26
N PHE A 157 16.24 27.10 1.89
CA PHE A 157 16.07 25.94 2.77
C PHE A 157 15.80 26.37 4.21
N LYS A 158 14.74 25.82 4.79
CA LYS A 158 14.33 26.11 6.18
C LYS A 158 14.89 25.12 7.19
N THR A 159 15.52 24.05 6.71
CA THR A 159 16.07 22.95 7.50
C THR A 159 17.56 22.85 7.29
N ASN A 160 18.27 22.26 8.24
CA ASN A 160 19.70 21.93 8.14
C ASN A 160 19.90 20.40 8.14
N PHE A 161 21.14 19.95 8.19
CA PHE A 161 21.52 18.53 8.26
C PHE A 161 21.86 18.09 9.69
N ASP A 162 21.66 18.93 10.70
CA ASP A 162 21.93 18.57 12.08
C ASP A 162 20.99 17.48 12.58
N VAL A 163 21.57 16.51 13.27
CA VAL A 163 20.85 15.44 13.91
C VAL A 163 20.59 15.79 15.37
N LYS A 164 19.36 15.69 15.78
CA LYS A 164 18.92 15.99 17.15
C LYS A 164 18.56 14.71 17.87
N LYS A 165 19.09 14.58 19.08
CA LYS A 165 18.77 13.49 19.99
C LYS A 165 17.68 13.93 20.98
N LYS A 166 16.68 13.12 21.20
CA LYS A 166 15.63 13.33 22.20
C LYS A 166 15.19 11.98 22.77
N THR A 167 14.49 11.99 23.89
CA THR A 167 13.84 10.78 24.41
C THR A 167 12.52 10.56 23.68
N ALA A 168 12.27 9.33 23.23
CA ALA A 168 11.00 8.95 22.61
C ALA A 168 9.87 9.00 23.66
N LEU A 169 8.84 9.80 23.37
CA LEU A 169 7.64 9.88 24.21
C LEU A 169 6.62 8.81 23.78
N PRO A 170 5.62 8.49 24.65
CA PRO A 170 4.53 7.62 24.23
C PRO A 170 3.86 8.11 22.95
N GLU A 171 3.47 7.17 22.14
CA GLU A 171 2.59 7.39 20.99
C GLU A 171 1.20 7.78 21.46
N PHE A 172 0.52 8.60 20.69
CA PHE A 172 -0.85 9.00 21.01
C PHE A 172 -1.73 9.04 19.78
N GLY A 173 -2.99 8.81 19.99
CA GLY A 173 -4.00 8.95 18.96
C GLY A 173 -5.33 9.41 19.53
N GLY A 174 -6.14 9.95 18.64
CA GLY A 174 -7.49 10.40 18.97
C GLY A 174 -8.43 10.17 17.79
N SER A 175 -9.67 9.87 18.09
CA SER A 175 -10.72 9.77 17.09
C SER A 175 -12.03 10.34 17.61
N MET A 176 -12.83 10.90 16.71
CA MET A 176 -14.20 11.28 16.98
C MET A 176 -15.09 10.89 15.80
N ALA A 177 -16.30 10.49 16.09
CA ALA A 177 -17.30 10.19 15.09
C ALA A 177 -18.70 10.55 15.62
N GLY A 178 -19.51 11.12 14.75
CA GLY A 178 -20.90 11.45 15.08
C GLY A 178 -21.81 11.28 13.88
N ALA A 179 -23.06 10.93 14.15
CA ALA A 179 -24.11 10.82 13.15
C ALA A 179 -25.39 11.47 13.65
N LYS A 180 -26.13 12.08 12.74
CA LYS A 180 -27.38 12.78 13.00
C LYS A 180 -28.35 12.67 11.83
N ASP A 181 -29.62 12.45 12.13
CA ASP A 181 -30.71 12.47 11.19
C ASP A 181 -31.61 13.70 11.40
N TRP A 182 -32.06 14.27 10.30
CA TRP A 182 -33.06 15.33 10.29
C TRP A 182 -34.20 14.99 9.32
N GLN A 183 -35.40 15.42 9.66
CA GLN A 183 -36.52 15.38 8.75
C GLN A 183 -36.60 16.69 7.97
N VAL A 184 -36.39 16.64 6.67
CA VAL A 184 -36.41 17.79 5.76
C VAL A 184 -37.40 17.53 4.62
N GLY A 185 -38.47 18.33 4.53
CA GLY A 185 -39.47 18.14 3.49
C GLY A 185 -40.23 16.82 3.57
N GLY A 186 -40.36 16.22 4.77
CA GLY A 186 -40.97 14.91 4.95
C GLY A 186 -40.08 13.71 4.60
N GLN A 187 -38.81 13.95 4.31
CA GLN A 187 -37.79 12.96 3.96
C GLN A 187 -36.63 13.04 4.95
N THR A 188 -35.81 11.99 5.01
CA THR A 188 -34.69 11.91 5.94
C THR A 188 -33.40 12.41 5.28
N LEU A 189 -32.77 13.39 5.92
CA LEU A 189 -31.40 13.83 5.64
C LEU A 189 -30.49 13.27 6.72
N SER A 190 -29.54 12.45 6.35
CA SER A 190 -28.59 11.78 7.25
C SER A 190 -27.20 12.34 7.07
N LEU A 191 -26.53 12.68 8.17
CA LEU A 191 -25.12 13.09 8.19
C LEU A 191 -24.32 12.15 9.09
N LEU A 192 -23.14 11.77 8.62
CA LEU A 192 -22.09 11.18 9.45
C LEU A 192 -20.79 11.95 9.21
N ALA A 193 -20.08 12.25 10.29
CA ALA A 193 -18.71 12.78 10.24
C ALA A 193 -17.80 11.97 11.18
N ALA A 194 -16.59 11.67 10.72
CA ALA A 194 -15.60 10.99 11.52
C ALA A 194 -14.21 11.56 11.23
N MET A 195 -13.34 11.60 12.23
CA MET A 195 -11.94 11.96 12.07
C MET A 195 -11.06 11.14 13.01
N SER A 196 -9.81 10.95 12.63
CA SER A 196 -8.79 10.35 13.49
C SER A 196 -7.43 10.99 13.23
N VAL A 197 -6.61 11.00 14.27
CA VAL A 197 -5.22 11.43 14.26
C VAL A 197 -4.43 10.42 15.07
N SER A 198 -3.29 9.95 14.56
CA SER A 198 -2.32 9.16 15.35
C SER A 198 -0.90 9.61 15.05
N ASN A 199 -0.03 9.43 16.03
CA ASN A 199 1.40 9.64 15.89
C ASN A 199 2.13 8.42 16.42
N ASP A 200 2.84 7.72 15.54
CA ASP A 200 3.51 6.46 15.79
C ASP A 200 5.03 6.65 15.73
N LEU A 201 5.78 5.96 16.58
CA LEU A 201 7.23 5.97 16.63
C LEU A 201 7.76 4.55 16.49
N ALA A 202 8.75 4.36 15.60
CA ALA A 202 9.41 3.06 15.43
C ALA A 202 10.93 3.23 15.36
N THR A 203 11.65 2.30 15.97
CA THR A 203 13.11 2.22 15.95
C THR A 203 13.54 0.85 15.49
N ILE A 204 14.47 0.81 14.54
CA ILE A 204 15.21 -0.39 14.12
C ILE A 204 16.68 -0.12 14.45
N GLN A 205 17.35 -1.02 15.12
CA GLN A 205 18.76 -0.88 15.50
C GLN A 205 19.55 -2.11 15.07
N ASN A 206 20.81 -1.86 14.71
CA ASN A 206 21.76 -2.89 14.30
C ASN A 206 21.27 -3.74 13.10
N ALA A 207 20.52 -3.15 12.21
CA ALA A 207 20.12 -3.84 10.98
C ALA A 207 21.28 -3.87 9.99
N LEU A 208 21.29 -4.88 9.14
CA LEU A 208 22.33 -5.11 8.14
C LEU A 208 21.78 -4.86 6.73
N TYR A 209 22.50 -4.07 5.95
CA TYR A 209 22.33 -3.95 4.52
C TYR A 209 23.60 -4.47 3.83
N ARG A 210 23.44 -5.41 2.89
CA ARG A 210 24.55 -5.99 2.15
C ARG A 210 24.16 -6.21 0.69
N THR A 211 25.02 -5.81 -0.24
CA THR A 211 24.92 -6.16 -1.65
C THR A 211 26.03 -7.13 -2.02
N LEU A 212 25.73 -8.08 -2.89
CA LEU A 212 26.65 -9.11 -3.36
C LEU A 212 26.87 -9.00 -4.86
N GLU A 213 28.11 -9.19 -5.31
CA GLU A 213 28.44 -9.36 -6.71
C GLU A 213 28.35 -10.84 -7.14
N ALA A 214 28.56 -11.04 -8.45
CA ALA A 214 28.78 -12.38 -9.02
C ALA A 214 29.94 -13.10 -8.32
N GLY A 215 29.67 -14.29 -7.79
CA GLY A 215 30.67 -15.07 -7.05
C GLY A 215 30.57 -14.95 -5.52
N GLY A 216 29.66 -14.10 -5.00
CA GLY A 216 29.36 -13.99 -3.57
C GLY A 216 30.26 -13.04 -2.79
N HIS A 217 31.08 -12.25 -3.46
CA HIS A 217 31.83 -11.19 -2.80
C HIS A 217 30.89 -10.04 -2.41
N THR A 218 31.08 -9.51 -1.22
CA THR A 218 30.33 -8.36 -0.73
C THR A 218 30.79 -7.10 -1.44
N LEU A 219 29.88 -6.40 -2.11
CA LEU A 219 30.10 -5.08 -2.68
C LEU A 219 29.94 -4.02 -1.60
N ASP A 220 28.73 -3.91 -1.06
CA ASP A 220 28.44 -2.95 0.00
C ASP A 220 28.07 -3.69 1.29
N TYR A 221 28.53 -3.15 2.40
CA TYR A 221 28.20 -3.64 3.73
C TYR A 221 27.96 -2.48 4.67
N PHE A 222 26.71 -2.29 5.10
CA PHE A 222 26.35 -1.24 6.05
C PHE A 222 25.54 -1.79 7.21
N ASN A 223 25.96 -1.44 8.43
CA ASN A 223 25.08 -1.49 9.59
C ASN A 223 24.27 -0.20 9.64
N TYR A 224 22.99 -0.28 9.97
CA TYR A 224 22.15 0.90 10.05
C TYR A 224 21.20 0.89 11.24
N ASP A 225 20.91 2.09 11.73
CA ASP A 225 19.85 2.39 12.68
C ASP A 225 18.83 3.29 12.00
N SER A 226 17.55 3.01 12.21
CA SER A 226 16.44 3.76 11.63
C SER A 226 15.49 4.23 12.73
N TYR A 227 15.11 5.50 12.66
CA TYR A 227 14.19 6.16 13.59
C TYR A 227 13.07 6.81 12.79
N LYS A 228 11.87 6.20 12.85
CA LYS A 228 10.70 6.64 12.08
C LYS A 228 9.68 7.30 12.98
N ASN A 229 9.21 8.48 12.59
CA ASN A 229 8.06 9.16 13.16
C ASN A 229 6.98 9.29 12.09
N GLU A 230 5.78 8.79 12.37
CA GLU A 230 4.69 8.75 11.41
C GLU A 230 3.43 9.43 11.99
N LEU A 231 2.92 10.43 11.28
CA LEU A 231 1.71 11.16 11.61
C LEU A 231 0.62 10.82 10.60
N LYS A 232 -0.48 10.24 11.06
CA LYS A 232 -1.63 9.85 10.24
C LYS A 232 -2.85 10.69 10.62
N ILE A 233 -3.53 11.21 9.61
CA ILE A 233 -4.76 11.97 9.75
C ILE A 233 -5.76 11.40 8.76
N ALA A 234 -6.98 11.12 9.20
CA ALA A 234 -8.07 10.74 8.30
C ALA A 234 -9.37 11.46 8.70
N GLY A 235 -10.17 11.80 7.70
CA GLY A 235 -11.47 12.42 7.85
C GLY A 235 -12.48 11.83 6.88
N LEU A 236 -13.71 11.67 7.34
CA LEU A 236 -14.85 11.17 6.57
C LEU A 236 -16.05 12.08 6.83
N GLY A 237 -16.70 12.48 5.74
CA GLY A 237 -18.03 13.10 5.76
C GLY A 237 -18.96 12.32 4.83
N ASN A 238 -20.10 11.91 5.30
CA ASN A 238 -21.14 11.27 4.48
C ASN A 238 -22.46 12.00 4.69
N LEU A 239 -23.08 12.44 3.59
CA LEU A 239 -24.37 13.09 3.56
C LEU A 239 -25.29 12.26 2.65
N ALA A 240 -26.46 11.86 3.13
CA ALA A 240 -27.39 11.11 2.34
C ALA A 240 -28.81 11.66 2.50
N TYR A 241 -29.53 11.76 1.38
CA TYR A 241 -30.90 12.18 1.34
C TYR A 241 -31.78 11.05 0.76
N THR A 242 -32.73 10.60 1.55
CA THR A 242 -33.68 9.56 1.17
C THR A 242 -34.91 10.22 0.56
N LEU A 243 -35.09 10.08 -0.76
CA LEU A 243 -36.20 10.69 -1.51
C LEU A 243 -37.52 9.94 -1.32
N ARG A 244 -37.42 8.61 -1.24
CA ARG A 244 -38.54 7.67 -1.01
C ARG A 244 -37.96 6.48 -0.24
N GLN A 245 -38.83 5.52 0.11
CA GLN A 245 -38.43 4.37 0.90
C GLN A 245 -37.21 3.62 0.32
N ASN A 246 -37.07 3.59 -1.01
CA ASN A 246 -36.00 2.87 -1.73
C ASN A 246 -35.22 3.76 -2.72
N ASP A 247 -35.36 5.10 -2.60
CA ASP A 247 -34.63 6.06 -3.43
C ASP A 247 -33.71 6.89 -2.56
N ARG A 248 -32.43 6.88 -2.85
CA ARG A 248 -31.41 7.59 -2.06
C ARG A 248 -30.39 8.25 -2.96
N ILE A 249 -29.97 9.45 -2.58
CA ILE A 249 -28.81 10.14 -3.15
C ILE A 249 -27.83 10.39 -2.02
N GLY A 250 -26.55 10.11 -2.24
CA GLY A 250 -25.49 10.27 -1.28
C GLY A 250 -24.30 11.03 -1.81
N TYR A 251 -23.62 11.73 -0.90
CA TYR A 251 -22.31 12.32 -1.13
C TYR A 251 -21.37 11.87 -0.02
N THR A 252 -20.18 11.40 -0.40
CA THR A 252 -19.14 11.00 0.53
C THR A 252 -17.85 11.75 0.23
N PHE A 253 -17.27 12.35 1.25
CA PHE A 253 -15.94 12.93 1.23
C PHE A 253 -15.03 12.13 2.13
N PHE A 254 -13.89 11.70 1.60
CA PHE A 254 -12.83 11.03 2.37
C PHE A 254 -11.51 11.76 2.17
N TYR A 255 -10.83 12.03 3.26
CA TYR A 255 -9.49 12.60 3.29
C TYR A 255 -8.59 11.72 4.14
N ALA A 256 -7.40 11.40 3.64
CA ALA A 256 -6.36 10.74 4.42
C ALA A 256 -5.00 11.35 4.11
N ARG A 257 -4.19 11.53 5.14
CA ARG A 257 -2.81 11.99 5.03
C ARG A 257 -1.93 11.17 5.96
N ASN A 258 -0.90 10.58 5.40
CA ASN A 258 0.17 9.90 6.13
C ASN A 258 1.48 10.63 5.84
N ALA A 259 2.13 11.12 6.88
CA ALA A 259 3.42 11.81 6.80
C ALA A 259 4.44 11.09 7.69
N SER A 260 5.47 10.51 7.09
CA SER A 260 6.54 9.81 7.79
C SER A 260 7.86 10.54 7.63
N ASP A 261 8.57 10.77 8.74
CA ASP A 261 9.97 11.20 8.78
C ASP A 261 10.80 10.04 9.27
N THR A 262 11.76 9.61 8.47
CA THR A 262 12.70 8.56 8.81
C THR A 262 14.11 9.12 8.80
N TYR A 263 14.77 9.13 9.96
CA TYR A 263 16.20 9.34 10.06
C TYR A 263 16.90 8.00 10.01
N LEU A 264 17.89 7.89 9.14
CA LEU A 264 18.68 6.68 8.91
C LEU A 264 20.17 7.03 9.13
N ARG A 265 20.81 6.37 10.09
CA ARG A 265 22.25 6.36 10.25
C ARG A 265 22.80 5.03 9.76
N ARG A 266 23.82 5.08 8.90
CA ARG A 266 24.49 3.89 8.42
C ARG A 266 25.98 4.05 8.43
N GLU A 267 26.70 2.99 8.77
CA GLU A 267 28.16 2.91 8.78
C GLU A 267 28.59 1.62 8.10
N GLY A 268 29.57 1.70 7.23
CA GLY A 268 30.06 0.52 6.54
C GLY A 268 31.08 0.82 5.44
N ILE A 269 31.16 -0.11 4.51
CA ILE A 269 32.14 -0.09 3.44
C ILE A 269 31.40 -0.23 2.11
N ASP A 270 31.78 0.57 1.12
CA ASP A 270 31.28 0.47 -0.25
C ASP A 270 32.16 -0.43 -1.14
N GLU A 271 31.75 -0.58 -2.41
CA GLU A 271 32.42 -1.44 -3.40
C GLU A 271 33.89 -1.04 -3.71
N GLU A 272 34.30 0.19 -3.37
CA GLU A 272 35.65 0.69 -3.57
C GLU A 272 36.47 0.72 -2.25
N ASP A 273 36.00 0.03 -1.21
CA ASP A 273 36.62 -0.03 0.12
C ASP A 273 36.67 1.31 0.87
N HIS A 274 35.79 2.28 0.52
CA HIS A 274 35.67 3.50 1.32
C HIS A 274 34.91 3.20 2.62
N GLU A 275 35.46 3.62 3.75
CA GLU A 275 34.80 3.57 5.05
C GLU A 275 33.83 4.76 5.15
N LEU A 276 32.54 4.49 5.01
CA LEU A 276 31.49 5.50 4.90
C LEU A 276 30.61 5.59 6.14
N LEU A 277 30.18 6.83 6.43
CA LEU A 277 29.16 7.15 7.42
C LEU A 277 28.11 8.03 6.78
N GLY A 278 26.84 7.58 6.82
CA GLY A 278 25.72 8.33 6.26
C GLY A 278 24.71 8.75 7.31
N ASN A 279 24.28 9.99 7.24
CA ASN A 279 23.13 10.55 7.96
C ASN A 279 22.09 10.97 6.92
N ASN A 280 21.00 10.24 6.82
CA ASN A 280 19.97 10.48 5.84
C ASN A 280 18.65 10.78 6.53
N ASN A 281 17.86 11.70 5.97
CA ASN A 281 16.49 11.93 6.39
C ASN A 281 15.57 11.83 5.17
N ILE A 282 14.61 10.95 5.26
CA ILE A 282 13.61 10.74 4.20
C ILE A 282 12.24 11.09 4.78
N THR A 283 11.55 12.02 4.13
CA THR A 283 10.17 12.37 4.45
C THR A 283 9.29 11.91 3.31
N HIS A 284 8.31 11.06 3.59
CA HIS A 284 7.26 10.67 2.65
C HIS A 284 5.91 11.17 3.13
N ILE A 285 5.17 11.85 2.26
CA ILE A 285 3.84 12.36 2.56
C ILE A 285 2.89 11.86 1.50
N TYR A 286 1.96 10.99 1.89
CA TYR A 286 0.88 10.49 1.06
C TYR A 286 -0.41 11.20 1.43
N THR A 287 -1.12 11.73 0.44
CA THR A 287 -2.40 12.40 0.62
C THR A 287 -3.40 11.87 -0.38
N LEU A 288 -4.57 11.48 0.10
CA LEU A 288 -5.73 11.12 -0.71
C LEU A 288 -6.88 12.05 -0.36
N GLN A 289 -7.48 12.66 -1.38
CA GLN A 289 -8.79 13.30 -1.30
C GLN A 289 -9.72 12.56 -2.26
N ASN A 290 -10.86 12.13 -1.77
CA ASN A 290 -11.84 11.43 -2.58
C ASN A 290 -13.22 12.02 -2.37
N HIS A 291 -13.87 12.37 -3.46
CA HIS A 291 -15.22 12.89 -3.51
C HIS A 291 -16.09 11.90 -4.29
N GLN A 292 -17.16 11.45 -3.70
CA GLN A 292 -18.08 10.50 -4.35
C GLN A 292 -19.51 11.02 -4.29
N ILE A 293 -20.22 10.83 -5.36
CA ILE A 293 -21.66 11.01 -5.43
C ILE A 293 -22.29 9.71 -5.94
N ASN A 294 -23.39 9.30 -5.35
CA ASN A 294 -24.07 8.07 -5.71
C ASN A 294 -25.58 8.21 -5.60
N GLY A 295 -26.28 7.45 -6.42
CA GLY A 295 -27.72 7.33 -6.36
C GLY A 295 -28.16 5.89 -6.51
N TYR A 296 -29.20 5.53 -5.76
CA TYR A 296 -29.92 4.26 -5.86
C TYR A 296 -31.39 4.53 -6.06
N HIS A 297 -31.98 3.91 -7.09
CA HIS A 297 -33.37 4.09 -7.47
C HIS A 297 -34.01 2.75 -7.76
N GLU A 298 -35.16 2.50 -7.18
CA GLU A 298 -35.94 1.29 -7.39
C GLU A 298 -37.25 1.63 -8.13
N PHE A 299 -37.49 0.93 -9.24
CA PHE A 299 -38.66 1.10 -10.09
C PHE A 299 -39.53 -0.18 -10.06
N GLY A 300 -40.54 -0.17 -9.18
CA GLY A 300 -41.31 -1.36 -8.86
C GLY A 300 -40.42 -2.37 -8.13
N SER A 301 -40.81 -3.66 -8.21
CA SER A 301 -40.04 -4.77 -7.61
C SER A 301 -39.01 -5.40 -8.55
N GLN A 302 -39.00 -5.00 -9.81
CA GLN A 302 -38.23 -5.67 -10.86
C GLN A 302 -36.98 -4.95 -11.27
N TRP A 303 -36.94 -3.61 -11.20
CA TRP A 303 -35.82 -2.81 -11.69
C TRP A 303 -35.17 -2.04 -10.55
N ASP A 304 -33.86 -2.11 -10.47
CA ASP A 304 -33.07 -1.11 -9.77
C ASP A 304 -32.01 -0.48 -10.69
N PHE A 305 -31.67 0.74 -10.36
CA PHE A 305 -30.67 1.51 -11.06
C PHE A 305 -29.73 2.16 -10.04
N ASN A 306 -28.46 1.88 -10.18
CA ASN A 306 -27.39 2.48 -9.40
C ASN A 306 -26.50 3.32 -10.31
N TRP A 307 -26.18 4.50 -9.86
CA TRP A 307 -25.15 5.32 -10.48
C TRP A 307 -24.21 5.86 -9.43
N SER A 308 -22.94 5.98 -9.80
CA SER A 308 -21.93 6.57 -8.93
C SER A 308 -20.87 7.25 -9.74
N GLY A 309 -20.27 8.26 -9.14
CA GLY A 309 -19.15 8.99 -9.70
C GLY A 309 -18.16 9.34 -8.60
N SER A 310 -16.89 9.34 -8.93
CA SER A 310 -15.85 9.80 -8.02
C SER A 310 -14.82 10.70 -8.71
N TYR A 311 -14.31 11.63 -7.94
CA TYR A 311 -13.09 12.35 -8.22
C TYR A 311 -12.11 12.10 -7.07
N SER A 312 -10.92 11.62 -7.42
CA SER A 312 -9.84 11.40 -6.47
C SER A 312 -8.64 12.26 -6.83
N LYS A 313 -8.09 12.94 -5.87
CA LYS A 313 -6.78 13.57 -5.96
C LYS A 313 -5.81 12.84 -5.04
N THR A 314 -4.78 12.26 -5.62
CA THR A 314 -3.77 11.50 -4.92
C THR A 314 -2.42 12.20 -5.08
N GLN A 315 -1.72 12.40 -3.98
CA GLN A 315 -0.43 13.10 -3.97
C GLN A 315 0.59 12.31 -3.16
N SER A 316 1.79 12.20 -3.71
CA SER A 316 2.97 11.75 -2.99
C SER A 316 4.01 12.87 -3.03
N SER A 317 4.50 13.28 -1.87
CA SER A 317 5.55 14.27 -1.78
C SER A 317 6.73 13.69 -1.00
N GLU A 318 7.91 13.92 -1.51
CA GLU A 318 9.19 13.67 -0.86
C GLU A 318 9.90 15.02 -0.67
N PRO A 319 9.42 15.84 0.29
CA PRO A 319 9.96 17.17 0.48
C PRO A 319 11.28 17.10 1.25
N ASP A 320 12.34 17.63 0.66
CA ASP A 320 13.64 17.82 1.31
C ASP A 320 14.23 16.51 1.88
N ARG A 321 14.29 15.45 1.08
CA ARG A 321 15.13 14.30 1.41
C ARG A 321 16.57 14.77 1.50
N ARG A 322 17.21 14.58 2.65
CA ARG A 322 18.59 15.03 2.93
C ARG A 322 19.50 13.85 3.04
N GLN A 323 20.51 13.82 2.19
CA GLN A 323 21.58 12.83 2.19
C GLN A 323 22.89 13.51 2.54
N LEU A 324 23.53 13.04 3.59
CA LEU A 324 24.83 13.48 4.04
C LEU A 324 25.74 12.26 4.18
N MET A 325 26.82 12.21 3.38
CA MET A 325 27.76 11.11 3.37
C MET A 325 29.14 11.62 3.76
N PHE A 326 29.74 10.95 4.73
CA PHE A 326 31.13 11.15 5.13
C PHE A 326 31.96 9.94 4.76
N GLU A 327 33.20 10.18 4.39
CA GLU A 327 34.29 9.22 4.37
C GLU A 327 35.08 9.35 5.65
N LYS A 328 35.41 8.23 6.28
CA LYS A 328 36.23 8.19 7.48
C LYS A 328 37.68 7.85 7.10
N ASN A 329 38.55 8.78 7.37
CA ASN A 329 39.99 8.63 7.12
C ASN A 329 40.63 7.66 8.13
N ARG A 330 41.79 7.15 7.80
CA ARG A 330 42.58 6.22 8.64
C ARG A 330 42.95 6.80 10.02
N ASP A 331 43.00 8.09 10.16
CA ASP A 331 43.25 8.80 11.43
C ASP A 331 41.99 9.05 12.25
N GLY A 332 40.83 8.65 11.69
CA GLY A 332 39.50 8.81 12.32
C GLY A 332 38.83 10.13 12.05
N SER A 333 39.44 11.04 11.30
CA SER A 333 38.84 12.28 10.84
C SER A 333 37.76 11.99 9.78
N LEU A 334 36.76 12.88 9.66
CA LEU A 334 35.69 12.79 8.68
C LEU A 334 35.86 13.85 7.60
N GLU A 335 35.57 13.47 6.36
CA GLU A 335 35.38 14.40 5.27
C GLU A 335 34.10 14.12 4.49
N LEU A 336 33.58 15.11 3.78
CA LEU A 336 32.40 14.90 2.94
C LEU A 336 32.74 14.01 1.76
N PHE A 337 32.08 12.88 1.66
CA PHE A 337 32.34 11.88 0.63
C PHE A 337 32.03 12.40 -0.77
N LYS A 338 32.96 12.20 -1.67
CA LYS A 338 32.86 12.56 -3.08
C LYS A 338 33.39 11.44 -3.95
N LEU A 339 32.54 10.84 -4.74
CA LEU A 339 32.94 9.93 -5.79
C LEU A 339 33.16 10.73 -7.10
N ASN A 340 32.23 10.77 -8.01
CA ASN A 340 32.27 11.59 -9.22
C ASN A 340 31.76 13.02 -8.96
N ARG A 341 30.92 13.19 -7.96
CA ARG A 341 30.33 14.43 -7.45
C ARG A 341 30.14 14.30 -5.94
N GLN A 342 29.92 15.41 -5.27
CA GLN A 342 29.52 15.32 -3.86
C GLN A 342 28.25 14.53 -3.69
N GLU A 343 28.25 13.56 -2.76
CA GLU A 343 27.09 12.75 -2.43
C GLU A 343 26.18 13.43 -1.39
N THR A 344 26.57 14.58 -0.88
CA THR A 344 25.74 15.42 -0.02
C THR A 344 24.73 16.19 -0.87
N MET A 345 23.43 15.92 -0.64
CA MET A 345 22.39 16.52 -1.47
C MET A 345 21.06 16.68 -0.73
N ARG A 346 20.20 17.52 -1.33
CA ARG A 346 18.76 17.56 -1.06
C ARG A 346 17.99 17.11 -2.29
N TYR A 347 16.90 16.40 -2.07
CA TYR A 347 16.01 15.95 -3.12
C TYR A 347 14.58 16.36 -2.81
N PHE A 348 13.88 16.81 -3.84
CA PHE A 348 12.47 17.16 -3.80
C PHE A 348 11.78 16.39 -4.92
N GLY A 349 10.77 15.59 -4.58
CA GLY A 349 9.97 14.83 -5.53
C GLY A 349 8.50 15.00 -5.23
N ASP A 350 7.70 15.24 -6.27
CA ASP A 350 6.26 15.37 -6.16
C ASP A 350 5.57 14.56 -7.26
N LEU A 351 4.60 13.76 -6.85
CA LEU A 351 3.68 13.03 -7.71
C LEU A 351 2.28 13.56 -7.45
N ASN A 352 1.60 13.97 -8.51
CA ASN A 352 0.19 14.36 -8.48
C ASN A 352 -0.59 13.46 -9.43
N GLU A 353 -1.71 12.95 -8.97
CA GLU A 353 -2.60 12.14 -9.78
C GLU A 353 -4.05 12.54 -9.56
N ASP A 354 -4.75 12.78 -10.65
CA ASP A 354 -6.19 13.03 -10.69
C ASP A 354 -6.87 11.84 -11.35
N GLU A 355 -7.93 11.32 -10.73
CA GLU A 355 -8.71 10.19 -11.28
C GLU A 355 -10.20 10.48 -11.22
N TRP A 356 -10.86 10.33 -12.34
CA TRP A 356 -12.31 10.39 -12.50
C TRP A 356 -12.86 9.00 -12.80
N VAL A 357 -13.91 8.62 -12.12
CA VAL A 357 -14.61 7.36 -12.35
C VAL A 357 -16.11 7.62 -12.41
N GLY A 358 -16.78 7.04 -13.40
CA GLY A 358 -18.22 6.99 -13.47
C GLY A 358 -18.67 5.55 -13.64
N ASP A 359 -19.69 5.13 -12.92
CA ASP A 359 -20.26 3.78 -12.95
C ASP A 359 -21.78 3.85 -13.01
N LEU A 360 -22.36 3.10 -13.93
CA LEU A 360 -23.79 2.97 -14.13
C LEU A 360 -24.15 1.50 -14.10
N ARG A 361 -25.15 1.10 -13.33
CA ARG A 361 -25.61 -0.29 -13.21
C ARG A 361 -27.13 -0.35 -13.19
N SER A 362 -27.66 -1.30 -13.92
CA SER A 362 -29.09 -1.64 -13.89
C SER A 362 -29.25 -3.11 -13.63
N THR A 363 -30.15 -3.46 -12.74
CA THR A 363 -30.50 -4.84 -12.42
C THR A 363 -31.98 -5.05 -12.75
N TYR A 364 -32.26 -6.05 -13.56
CA TYR A 364 -33.61 -6.51 -13.82
C TYR A 364 -33.82 -7.87 -13.22
N ARG A 365 -34.87 -8.00 -12.38
CA ARG A 365 -35.29 -9.26 -11.73
C ARG A 365 -36.44 -9.88 -12.49
N PHE A 366 -36.31 -11.16 -12.79
CA PHE A 366 -37.35 -11.93 -13.48
C PHE A 366 -37.54 -13.31 -12.83
N GLY A 367 -38.77 -13.82 -12.93
CA GLY A 367 -39.11 -15.02 -12.16
C GLY A 367 -39.00 -14.79 -10.65
N SER A 368 -38.67 -15.83 -9.89
CA SER A 368 -38.62 -15.76 -8.43
C SER A 368 -37.23 -15.32 -7.88
N LYS A 369 -36.13 -15.65 -8.60
CA LYS A 369 -34.75 -15.47 -8.10
C LYS A 369 -33.78 -14.98 -9.17
N ASN A 370 -34.20 -15.01 -10.45
CA ASN A 370 -33.31 -14.73 -11.56
C ASN A 370 -33.10 -13.22 -11.73
N LYS A 371 -31.92 -12.82 -12.21
CA LYS A 371 -31.63 -11.42 -12.53
C LYS A 371 -30.62 -11.28 -13.66
N VAL A 372 -30.73 -10.18 -14.36
CA VAL A 372 -29.75 -9.69 -15.33
C VAL A 372 -29.22 -8.36 -14.83
N LYS A 373 -27.93 -8.24 -14.83
CA LYS A 373 -27.22 -6.99 -14.52
C LYS A 373 -26.54 -6.48 -15.79
N LEU A 374 -26.68 -5.20 -16.06
CA LEU A 374 -25.99 -4.48 -17.11
C LEU A 374 -25.28 -3.30 -16.48
N GLY A 375 -24.10 -2.99 -16.98
CA GLY A 375 -23.41 -1.81 -16.50
C GLY A 375 -22.40 -1.26 -17.50
N ALA A 376 -22.04 -0.01 -17.25
CA ALA A 376 -21.00 0.71 -17.98
C ALA A 376 -20.14 1.48 -16.99
N THR A 377 -18.84 1.46 -17.24
CA THR A 377 -17.86 2.13 -16.38
C THR A 377 -16.90 2.95 -17.23
N TYR A 378 -16.63 4.17 -16.81
CA TYR A 378 -15.61 5.04 -17.36
C TYR A 378 -14.60 5.38 -16.29
N LYS A 379 -13.31 5.35 -16.65
CA LYS A 379 -12.20 5.78 -15.78
C LYS A 379 -11.21 6.58 -16.60
N ASP A 380 -10.83 7.74 -16.08
CA ASP A 380 -9.73 8.55 -16.61
C ASP A 380 -8.79 8.93 -15.48
N LYS A 381 -7.51 8.68 -15.69
CA LYS A 381 -6.44 8.92 -14.73
C LYS A 381 -5.33 9.70 -15.42
N GLN A 382 -4.89 10.77 -14.79
CA GLN A 382 -3.76 11.59 -15.22
C GLN A 382 -2.74 11.69 -14.10
N ARG A 383 -1.48 11.43 -14.38
CA ARG A 383 -0.38 11.48 -13.40
C ARG A 383 0.73 12.37 -13.91
N GLU A 384 1.29 13.15 -13.01
CA GLU A 384 2.46 13.98 -13.22
C GLU A 384 3.47 13.68 -12.11
N PHE A 385 4.73 13.47 -12.51
CA PHE A 385 5.86 13.31 -11.58
C PHE A 385 6.97 14.27 -11.94
N ARG A 386 7.50 14.96 -10.95
CA ARG A 386 8.61 15.92 -11.06
C ARG A 386 9.58 15.72 -9.92
N SER A 387 10.89 15.77 -10.21
CA SER A 387 11.90 15.76 -9.16
C SER A 387 13.04 16.72 -9.45
N THR A 388 13.68 17.20 -8.38
CA THR A 388 14.80 18.15 -8.44
C THR A 388 15.80 17.82 -7.34
N ARG A 389 17.08 17.86 -7.65
CA ARG A 389 18.19 17.65 -6.72
C ARG A 389 19.00 18.94 -6.53
N PHE A 390 19.55 19.10 -5.35
CA PHE A 390 20.46 20.17 -5.01
C PHE A 390 21.73 19.56 -4.39
N TYR A 391 22.82 19.57 -5.13
CA TYR A 391 24.12 19.03 -4.71
C TYR A 391 24.95 20.10 -4.04
N TYR A 392 25.62 19.75 -2.94
CA TYR A 392 26.50 20.62 -2.17
C TYR A 392 27.95 20.35 -2.57
N ASN A 393 28.56 21.24 -3.33
CA ASN A 393 29.97 21.13 -3.73
C ASN A 393 30.85 22.06 -2.91
N LEU A 394 31.87 21.50 -2.26
CA LEU A 394 32.93 22.27 -1.60
C LEU A 394 33.88 22.85 -2.64
N GLN A 395 34.25 24.12 -2.49
CA GLN A 395 35.08 24.86 -3.42
C GLN A 395 36.43 25.18 -2.76
N GLY A 396 37.31 24.17 -2.65
CA GLY A 396 38.61 24.35 -1.96
C GLY A 396 38.50 24.59 -0.45
N PHE A 397 37.35 24.32 0.10
CA PHE A 397 37.03 24.42 1.52
C PHE A 397 37.08 23.03 2.14
N TYR A 398 37.88 22.85 3.18
CA TYR A 398 38.09 21.58 3.89
C TYR A 398 37.74 21.79 5.36
N PRO A 399 36.47 21.62 5.75
CA PRO A 399 36.06 21.77 7.14
C PRO A 399 36.66 20.67 8.02
N ASP A 400 37.07 21.03 9.22
CA ASP A 400 37.42 20.07 10.25
C ASP A 400 36.13 19.50 10.87
N ILE A 401 35.80 18.25 10.53
CA ILE A 401 34.59 17.60 10.93
C ILE A 401 34.89 16.62 12.07
N THR A 402 34.56 17.05 13.27
CA THR A 402 34.77 16.25 14.50
C THR A 402 33.52 15.54 14.99
N ASP A 403 32.35 16.00 14.55
CA ASP A 403 31.04 15.43 14.92
C ASP A 403 30.13 15.32 13.70
N SER A 404 29.75 14.10 13.33
CA SER A 404 28.87 13.84 12.20
C SER A 404 27.42 14.26 12.43
N TYR A 405 27.02 14.54 13.66
CA TYR A 405 25.67 15.00 14.01
C TYR A 405 25.49 16.51 13.90
N ILE A 406 26.59 17.29 14.00
CA ILE A 406 26.54 18.74 13.97
C ILE A 406 27.26 19.25 12.72
N THR A 407 26.47 19.67 11.74
CA THR A 407 26.95 20.12 10.43
C THR A 407 26.79 21.64 10.22
N SER A 408 25.96 22.28 11.03
CA SER A 408 25.66 23.73 10.93
C SER A 408 26.85 24.62 11.18
N ASN A 409 27.91 24.11 11.81
CA ASN A 409 29.15 24.82 12.01
C ASN A 409 29.95 25.07 10.68
N PHE A 410 29.79 24.19 9.69
CA PHE A 410 30.41 24.33 8.37
C PHE A 410 29.42 24.38 7.21
N MET A 411 28.27 23.69 7.26
CA MET A 411 27.23 23.77 6.23
C MET A 411 26.27 24.93 6.49
N ASN A 412 26.78 26.10 6.74
CA ASN A 412 25.96 27.27 7.06
C ASN A 412 25.82 28.21 5.85
N TYR A 413 24.85 29.11 5.94
CA TYR A 413 24.54 30.04 4.86
C TYR A 413 25.69 31.02 4.58
N GLY A 414 26.52 31.38 5.58
CA GLY A 414 27.71 32.23 5.40
C GLY A 414 28.70 31.61 4.43
N ASN A 415 28.99 30.30 4.56
CA ASN A 415 29.92 29.61 3.65
C ASN A 415 29.34 29.47 2.22
N ILE A 416 28.02 29.48 2.08
CA ILE A 416 27.38 29.56 0.75
C ILE A 416 27.56 30.94 0.15
N GLN A 417 27.34 32.00 0.92
CA GLN A 417 27.49 33.38 0.47
C GLN A 417 28.95 33.73 0.12
N ASN A 418 29.91 33.19 0.87
CA ASN A 418 31.35 33.36 0.62
C ASN A 418 31.86 32.58 -0.60
N GLY A 419 31.05 31.60 -1.09
CA GLY A 419 31.45 30.73 -2.20
C GLY A 419 32.28 29.52 -1.79
N ASP A 420 32.44 29.25 -0.49
CA ASP A 420 33.10 28.06 0.05
C ASP A 420 32.27 26.79 -0.26
N ILE A 421 30.95 26.95 -0.27
CA ILE A 421 29.99 25.93 -0.65
C ILE A 421 29.13 26.43 -1.81
N ARG A 422 29.14 25.69 -2.90
CA ARG A 422 28.31 25.95 -4.07
C ARG A 422 27.16 24.92 -4.10
N ILE A 423 25.93 25.38 -4.15
CA ILE A 423 24.75 24.50 -4.30
C ILE A 423 24.37 24.50 -5.76
N ILE A 424 24.34 23.30 -6.35
CA ILE A 424 24.02 23.08 -7.76
C ILE A 424 22.61 22.49 -7.84
N ARG A 425 21.69 23.23 -8.45
CA ARG A 425 20.38 22.71 -8.83
C ARG A 425 20.53 21.80 -10.05
N ASP A 426 20.09 20.58 -9.92
CA ASP A 426 20.09 19.58 -10.99
C ASP A 426 18.68 19.04 -11.22
N GLN A 427 18.14 19.34 -12.39
CA GLN A 427 16.89 18.79 -12.88
C GLN A 427 17.08 18.50 -14.36
N GLN A 428 16.95 17.25 -14.70
CA GLN A 428 17.08 16.73 -16.06
C GLN A 428 15.69 16.37 -16.62
N PRO A 429 15.47 16.46 -17.94
CA PRO A 429 14.22 15.97 -18.54
C PRO A 429 13.88 14.52 -18.19
N LYS A 430 14.90 13.68 -17.94
CA LYS A 430 14.77 12.30 -17.48
C LYS A 430 14.27 12.14 -16.05
N ASP A 431 14.23 13.20 -15.24
CA ASP A 431 13.80 13.19 -13.84
C ASP A 431 12.30 13.49 -13.68
N GLN A 432 11.54 13.42 -14.79
CA GLN A 432 10.12 13.74 -14.83
C GLN A 432 9.39 12.89 -15.86
N TYR A 433 8.11 12.63 -15.60
CA TYR A 433 7.21 12.00 -16.57
C TYR A 433 5.76 12.47 -16.37
N ASP A 434 4.99 12.38 -17.47
CA ASP A 434 3.54 12.51 -17.47
C ASP A 434 2.94 11.20 -17.95
N ALA A 435 1.87 10.77 -17.34
CA ALA A 435 1.22 9.51 -17.69
C ALA A 435 -0.30 9.61 -17.59
N GLY A 436 -0.98 8.74 -18.31
CA GLY A 436 -2.44 8.67 -18.24
C GLY A 436 -2.98 7.29 -18.59
N GLN A 437 -4.16 7.02 -18.10
CA GLN A 437 -4.91 5.80 -18.39
C GLN A 437 -6.39 6.13 -18.56
N THR A 438 -6.98 5.70 -19.68
CA THR A 438 -8.42 5.80 -19.91
C THR A 438 -8.97 4.41 -20.15
N ILE A 439 -10.05 4.04 -19.47
CA ILE A 439 -10.75 2.77 -19.64
C ILE A 439 -12.24 3.03 -19.88
N TYR A 440 -12.76 2.51 -20.97
CA TYR A 440 -14.18 2.39 -21.24
C TYR A 440 -14.57 0.93 -21.10
N ALA A 441 -15.58 0.66 -20.32
CA ALA A 441 -15.99 -0.71 -20.05
C ALA A 441 -17.51 -0.86 -20.06
N GLY A 442 -17.96 -2.03 -20.49
CA GLY A 442 -19.35 -2.45 -20.37
C GLY A 442 -19.40 -3.90 -19.93
N PHE A 443 -20.39 -4.27 -19.15
CA PHE A 443 -20.58 -5.64 -18.72
C PHE A 443 -22.04 -6.08 -18.73
N THR A 444 -22.23 -7.38 -18.87
CA THR A 444 -23.49 -8.07 -18.60
C THR A 444 -23.24 -9.27 -17.69
N GLU A 445 -24.14 -9.52 -16.78
CA GLU A 445 -24.11 -10.68 -15.91
C GLU A 445 -25.52 -11.24 -15.75
N ILE A 446 -25.68 -12.53 -15.94
CA ILE A 446 -26.94 -13.24 -15.78
C ILE A 446 -26.80 -14.20 -14.61
N GLU A 447 -27.62 -14.02 -13.59
CA GLU A 447 -27.80 -14.97 -12.50
C GLU A 447 -29.08 -15.74 -12.74
N TYR A 448 -28.94 -17.04 -12.96
CA TYR A 448 -30.03 -17.94 -13.31
C TYR A 448 -30.06 -19.16 -12.39
N TYR A 449 -31.25 -19.53 -11.94
CA TYR A 449 -31.51 -20.72 -11.12
C TYR A 449 -32.22 -21.76 -11.94
N PRO A 450 -31.52 -22.71 -12.61
CA PRO A 450 -32.16 -23.83 -13.32
C PRO A 450 -33.04 -24.67 -12.37
N VAL A 451 -32.57 -24.80 -11.14
CA VAL A 451 -33.30 -25.38 -10.00
C VAL A 451 -33.03 -24.53 -8.75
N ASN A 452 -33.91 -24.60 -7.76
CA ASN A 452 -33.90 -23.69 -6.61
C ASN A 452 -32.56 -23.64 -5.82
N ASN A 453 -31.80 -24.72 -5.86
CA ASN A 453 -30.53 -24.88 -5.11
C ASN A 453 -29.28 -24.79 -5.99
N PHE A 454 -29.43 -24.48 -7.27
CA PHE A 454 -28.28 -24.34 -8.17
C PHE A 454 -28.30 -22.97 -8.87
N LEU A 455 -27.33 -22.14 -8.56
CA LEU A 455 -27.10 -20.82 -9.18
C LEU A 455 -26.03 -20.95 -10.26
N VAL A 456 -26.32 -20.44 -11.42
CA VAL A 456 -25.38 -20.18 -12.50
C VAL A 456 -25.27 -18.67 -12.69
N SER A 457 -24.10 -18.09 -12.47
CA SER A 457 -23.79 -16.71 -12.80
C SER A 457 -22.79 -16.69 -13.96
N LEU A 458 -23.22 -16.11 -15.06
CA LEU A 458 -22.41 -15.95 -16.27
C LEU A 458 -22.25 -14.47 -16.55
N GLY A 459 -21.02 -13.99 -16.46
CA GLY A 459 -20.64 -12.60 -16.71
C GLY A 459 -19.70 -12.47 -17.91
N LEU A 460 -19.85 -11.37 -18.62
CA LEU A 460 -18.92 -10.95 -19.67
C LEU A 460 -18.68 -9.45 -19.55
N ARG A 461 -17.43 -9.08 -19.49
CA ARG A 461 -16.99 -7.68 -19.48
C ARG A 461 -16.10 -7.39 -20.69
N TYR A 462 -16.35 -6.28 -21.34
CA TYR A 462 -15.49 -5.69 -22.34
C TYR A 462 -14.78 -4.48 -21.74
N GLU A 463 -13.47 -4.35 -21.96
CA GLU A 463 -12.70 -3.17 -21.64
C GLU A 463 -11.88 -2.69 -22.85
N HIS A 464 -12.03 -1.42 -23.18
CA HIS A 464 -11.09 -0.69 -24.01
C HIS A 464 -10.18 0.11 -23.07
N SER A 465 -8.89 -0.21 -23.06
CA SER A 465 -7.89 0.42 -22.19
C SER A 465 -6.80 1.07 -23.01
N LYS A 466 -6.57 2.36 -22.79
CA LYS A 466 -5.44 3.10 -23.34
C LYS A 466 -4.60 3.66 -22.20
N GLN A 467 -3.35 3.27 -22.16
CA GLN A 467 -2.38 3.70 -21.17
C GLN A 467 -1.16 4.30 -21.88
N TRP A 468 -0.66 5.43 -21.40
CA TRP A 468 0.47 6.11 -22.02
C TRP A 468 1.38 6.75 -20.98
N VAL A 469 2.68 6.89 -21.33
CA VAL A 469 3.68 7.59 -20.55
C VAL A 469 4.52 8.44 -21.49
N ASN A 470 4.64 9.73 -21.16
CA ASN A 470 5.60 10.65 -21.79
C ASN A 470 6.81 10.77 -20.87
N TYR A 471 7.99 10.55 -21.39
CA TYR A 471 9.25 10.58 -20.64
C TYR A 471 10.38 11.13 -21.53
N ALA A 472 11.54 11.35 -20.96
CA ALA A 472 12.73 11.69 -21.73
C ALA A 472 13.86 10.69 -21.47
N THR A 473 14.64 10.41 -22.51
CA THR A 473 15.84 9.56 -22.41
C THR A 473 17.02 10.33 -21.80
N TYR A 474 18.10 9.64 -21.51
CA TYR A 474 19.34 10.25 -21.03
C TYR A 474 19.86 11.40 -21.94
N GLY A 475 19.62 11.33 -23.23
CA GLY A 475 19.95 12.38 -24.21
C GLY A 475 18.95 13.55 -24.26
N GLY A 476 17.97 13.58 -23.36
CA GLY A 476 16.93 14.61 -23.30
C GLY A 476 15.87 14.54 -24.39
N GLN A 477 15.86 13.48 -25.20
CA GLN A 477 14.85 13.29 -26.25
C GLN A 477 13.52 12.86 -25.63
N ALA A 478 12.48 13.61 -25.96
CA ALA A 478 11.11 13.28 -25.57
C ALA A 478 10.63 12.01 -26.29
N GLN A 479 10.06 11.10 -25.52
CA GLN A 479 9.51 9.83 -25.98
C GLN A 479 8.09 9.64 -25.43
N ARG A 480 7.32 8.80 -26.09
CA ARG A 480 6.00 8.40 -25.65
C ARG A 480 5.79 6.91 -25.85
N ASN A 481 5.45 6.20 -24.78
CA ASN A 481 5.02 4.82 -24.83
C ASN A 481 3.49 4.74 -24.70
N VAL A 482 2.83 3.89 -25.50
CA VAL A 482 1.37 3.72 -25.48
C VAL A 482 1.03 2.25 -25.56
N LEU A 483 0.20 1.78 -24.60
CA LEU A 483 -0.49 0.50 -24.66
C LEU A 483 -1.97 0.75 -24.94
N ASN A 484 -2.50 0.11 -25.99
CA ASN A 484 -3.89 0.25 -26.39
C ASN A 484 -4.49 -1.14 -26.66
N ASN A 485 -5.42 -1.57 -25.83
CA ASN A 485 -5.94 -2.93 -25.83
C ASN A 485 -7.48 -2.94 -25.80
N ASN A 486 -8.05 -3.95 -26.46
CA ASN A 486 -9.47 -4.26 -26.42
C ASN A 486 -9.61 -5.70 -25.96
N ASP A 487 -10.21 -5.91 -24.80
CA ASP A 487 -10.24 -7.21 -24.15
C ASP A 487 -11.63 -7.63 -23.69
N LEU A 488 -11.87 -8.94 -23.74
CA LEU A 488 -13.06 -9.57 -23.18
C LEU A 488 -12.67 -10.42 -21.96
N PHE A 489 -13.43 -10.26 -20.88
CA PHE A 489 -13.21 -10.93 -19.61
C PHE A 489 -14.45 -11.72 -19.19
N PRO A 490 -14.49 -13.03 -19.52
CA PRO A 490 -15.55 -13.91 -19.07
C PRO A 490 -15.38 -14.27 -17.60
N ALA A 491 -16.51 -14.44 -16.91
CA ALA A 491 -16.58 -14.93 -15.54
C ALA A 491 -17.73 -15.92 -15.41
N LEU A 492 -17.44 -17.12 -14.95
CA LEU A 492 -18.42 -18.16 -14.62
C LEU A 492 -18.35 -18.44 -13.13
N ASN A 493 -19.46 -18.30 -12.43
CA ASN A 493 -19.60 -18.63 -11.03
C ASN A 493 -20.80 -19.57 -10.85
N LEU A 494 -20.54 -20.72 -10.27
CA LEU A 494 -21.56 -21.73 -9.95
C LEU A 494 -21.66 -21.88 -8.45
N LYS A 495 -22.88 -21.98 -7.93
CA LYS A 495 -23.13 -22.31 -6.53
C LYS A 495 -24.20 -23.41 -6.44
N TYR A 496 -23.83 -24.53 -5.86
CA TYR A 496 -24.74 -25.61 -5.55
C TYR A 496 -24.95 -25.64 -4.03
N THR A 497 -26.18 -25.37 -3.60
CA THR A 497 -26.65 -25.50 -2.21
C THR A 497 -27.11 -26.92 -1.96
N VAL A 498 -26.26 -27.73 -1.32
CA VAL A 498 -26.52 -29.14 -1.06
C VAL A 498 -27.69 -29.27 -0.08
N ASN A 499 -27.67 -28.47 0.98
CA ASN A 499 -28.72 -28.30 1.98
C ASN A 499 -28.53 -26.96 2.69
N ASP A 500 -29.32 -26.67 3.74
CA ASP A 500 -29.30 -25.40 4.46
C ASP A 500 -27.93 -25.04 5.09
N GLU A 501 -27.09 -26.04 5.34
CA GLU A 501 -25.78 -25.85 5.94
C GLU A 501 -24.61 -25.89 4.94
N ASN A 502 -24.78 -26.63 3.85
CA ASN A 502 -23.67 -27.02 2.98
C ASN A 502 -23.80 -26.44 1.58
N SER A 503 -22.74 -25.84 1.04
CA SER A 503 -22.68 -25.39 -0.34
C SER A 503 -21.32 -25.66 -0.99
N VAL A 504 -21.37 -25.84 -2.31
CA VAL A 504 -20.18 -25.96 -3.16
C VAL A 504 -20.21 -24.83 -4.18
N ARG A 505 -19.06 -24.19 -4.38
CA ARG A 505 -18.89 -23.12 -5.38
C ARG A 505 -17.77 -23.49 -6.33
N PHE A 506 -17.98 -23.19 -7.59
CA PHE A 506 -16.97 -23.28 -8.62
C PHE A 506 -16.90 -21.94 -9.35
N SER A 507 -15.68 -21.49 -9.67
CA SER A 507 -15.47 -20.25 -10.40
C SER A 507 -14.40 -20.43 -11.45
N PHE A 508 -14.63 -19.81 -12.62
CA PHE A 508 -13.63 -19.66 -13.67
C PHE A 508 -13.68 -18.24 -14.21
N SER A 509 -12.50 -17.64 -14.45
CA SER A 509 -12.43 -16.30 -15.04
C SER A 509 -11.12 -16.06 -15.80
N ARG A 510 -11.18 -15.13 -16.74
CA ARG A 510 -9.99 -14.49 -17.35
C ARG A 510 -9.90 -13.06 -16.85
N THR A 511 -8.69 -12.63 -16.48
CA THR A 511 -8.38 -11.28 -15.99
C THR A 511 -7.09 -10.76 -16.62
N VAL A 512 -6.73 -9.51 -16.34
CA VAL A 512 -5.55 -8.85 -16.92
C VAL A 512 -4.61 -8.33 -15.84
N THR A 513 -3.32 -8.30 -16.13
CA THR A 513 -2.31 -7.58 -15.36
C THR A 513 -1.70 -6.52 -16.25
N ARG A 514 -1.87 -5.26 -15.88
CA ARG A 514 -1.33 -4.11 -16.62
C ARG A 514 -0.03 -3.63 -15.98
N PRO A 515 0.98 -3.21 -16.76
CA PRO A 515 2.16 -2.56 -16.22
C PRO A 515 1.79 -1.23 -15.55
N SER A 516 2.52 -0.86 -14.51
CA SER A 516 2.40 0.48 -13.91
C SER A 516 3.08 1.54 -14.79
N PHE A 517 2.77 2.80 -14.56
CA PHE A 517 3.36 3.90 -15.34
C PHE A 517 4.89 3.95 -15.25
N ILE A 518 5.43 3.74 -14.05
CA ILE A 518 6.88 3.76 -13.82
C ILE A 518 7.59 2.59 -14.51
N GLU A 519 6.91 1.45 -14.67
CA GLU A 519 7.44 0.29 -15.36
C GLU A 519 7.51 0.45 -16.87
N MET A 520 6.60 1.25 -17.44
CA MET A 520 6.50 1.48 -18.89
C MET A 520 7.51 2.51 -19.43
N ALA A 521 8.15 3.27 -18.56
CA ALA A 521 9.07 4.33 -18.97
C ALA A 521 10.49 4.01 -18.52
N PRO A 522 11.50 4.13 -19.39
CA PRO A 522 12.91 4.08 -19.04
C PRO A 522 13.33 5.30 -18.20
N PHE A 523 12.74 5.44 -17.04
CA PHE A 523 12.96 6.47 -16.07
C PHE A 523 13.80 5.90 -14.92
N LEU A 524 14.94 6.51 -14.63
CA LEU A 524 15.85 6.05 -13.60
C LEU A 524 15.42 6.60 -12.22
N TYR A 525 15.06 5.71 -11.31
CA TYR A 525 14.77 6.03 -9.93
C TYR A 525 15.78 5.36 -8.99
N GLN A 526 16.26 6.11 -8.01
CA GLN A 526 17.11 5.62 -6.92
C GLN A 526 16.75 6.35 -5.64
N GLU A 527 16.43 5.62 -4.59
CA GLU A 527 15.97 6.19 -3.34
C GLU A 527 17.13 6.82 -2.53
N SER A 528 18.30 6.19 -2.53
CA SER A 528 19.48 6.68 -1.80
C SER A 528 20.77 6.18 -2.45
N TYR A 529 21.88 6.83 -2.11
CA TYR A 529 23.22 6.32 -2.50
C TYR A 529 23.41 4.88 -2.01
N GLY A 530 23.96 4.03 -2.87
CA GLY A 530 24.12 2.59 -2.63
C GLY A 530 22.81 1.80 -2.70
N GLY A 531 21.65 2.43 -2.90
CA GLY A 531 20.39 1.76 -3.15
C GLY A 531 20.27 1.29 -4.60
N ALA A 532 19.44 0.27 -4.83
CA ALA A 532 19.17 -0.25 -6.16
C ALA A 532 18.61 0.83 -7.10
N GLN A 533 19.11 0.86 -8.33
CA GLN A 533 18.56 1.69 -9.41
C GLN A 533 17.43 0.92 -10.09
N ILE A 534 16.31 1.58 -10.35
CA ILE A 534 15.16 0.99 -11.03
C ILE A 534 14.95 1.73 -12.35
N PHE A 535 14.78 0.95 -13.42
CA PHE A 535 14.63 1.46 -14.78
C PHE A 535 13.46 0.76 -15.49
N GLY A 536 12.48 1.52 -15.97
CA GLY A 536 11.33 0.95 -16.67
C GLY A 536 11.68 0.38 -18.05
N ASN A 537 10.74 -0.38 -18.61
CA ASN A 537 10.84 -1.01 -19.92
C ASN A 537 9.66 -0.61 -20.80
N ALA A 538 9.93 0.08 -21.90
CA ALA A 538 8.92 0.54 -22.86
C ALA A 538 8.29 -0.59 -23.69
N GLU A 539 8.87 -1.80 -23.69
CA GLU A 539 8.38 -2.96 -24.43
C GLU A 539 7.41 -3.85 -23.66
N LEU A 540 7.04 -3.44 -22.43
CA LEU A 540 6.09 -4.19 -21.61
C LEU A 540 4.71 -4.25 -22.23
N GLU A 541 4.11 -5.42 -22.18
CA GLU A 541 2.74 -5.71 -22.60
C GLU A 541 1.87 -6.13 -21.42
N ASN A 542 0.55 -6.15 -21.63
CA ASN A 542 -0.38 -6.71 -20.66
C ASN A 542 -0.14 -8.21 -20.49
N GLY A 543 -0.16 -8.68 -19.26
CA GLY A 543 -0.28 -10.10 -18.93
C GLY A 543 -1.73 -10.50 -18.76
N TYR A 544 -2.07 -11.77 -18.98
CA TYR A 544 -3.41 -12.30 -18.81
C TYR A 544 -3.42 -13.45 -17.83
N ASN A 545 -4.49 -13.55 -17.04
CA ASN A 545 -4.57 -14.54 -15.99
C ASN A 545 -5.83 -15.39 -16.16
N TYR A 546 -5.70 -16.69 -16.01
CA TYR A 546 -6.79 -17.66 -16.01
C TYR A 546 -6.92 -18.22 -14.60
N ASN A 547 -8.08 -18.02 -13.99
CA ASN A 547 -8.33 -18.32 -12.59
C ASN A 547 -9.39 -19.41 -12.48
N ILE A 548 -9.15 -20.39 -11.60
CA ILE A 548 -10.09 -21.44 -11.26
C ILE A 548 -10.14 -21.62 -9.75
N ASP A 549 -11.34 -21.74 -9.18
CA ASP A 549 -11.56 -21.93 -7.75
C ASP A 549 -12.65 -22.98 -7.54
N LEU A 550 -12.44 -23.86 -6.57
CA LEU A 550 -13.43 -24.80 -6.08
C LEU A 550 -13.49 -24.69 -4.56
N ARG A 551 -14.66 -24.33 -4.03
CA ARG A 551 -14.87 -24.12 -2.60
C ARG A 551 -16.03 -24.95 -2.09
N TYR A 552 -15.80 -25.69 -1.01
CA TYR A 552 -16.85 -26.23 -0.15
C TYR A 552 -16.94 -25.40 1.12
N GLU A 553 -18.16 -25.10 1.55
CA GLU A 553 -18.41 -24.37 2.80
C GLU A 553 -19.60 -24.98 3.54
N ARG A 554 -19.45 -25.01 4.88
CA ARG A 554 -20.51 -25.42 5.80
C ARG A 554 -20.69 -24.37 6.88
N PHE A 555 -21.92 -23.95 7.08
CA PHE A 555 -22.37 -23.12 8.20
C PHE A 555 -23.41 -23.90 9.02
N GLU A 556 -23.25 -23.93 10.33
CA GLU A 556 -24.24 -24.57 11.19
C GLU A 556 -25.58 -23.76 11.16
N ALA A 557 -26.71 -24.40 10.96
CA ALA A 557 -28.01 -23.72 10.85
C ALA A 557 -28.40 -22.96 12.12
N ASP A 558 -28.11 -23.54 13.29
CA ASP A 558 -28.43 -22.98 14.60
C ASP A 558 -27.43 -21.88 15.03
N ASN A 559 -26.20 -21.90 14.50
CA ASN A 559 -25.16 -20.92 14.80
C ASN A 559 -24.26 -20.65 13.58
N PRO A 560 -24.60 -19.65 12.75
CA PRO A 560 -23.82 -19.32 11.55
C PRO A 560 -22.39 -18.84 11.83
N ASN A 561 -22.05 -18.55 13.10
CA ASN A 561 -20.64 -18.26 13.48
C ASN A 561 -19.78 -19.54 13.44
N ASN A 562 -20.37 -20.72 13.58
CA ASN A 562 -19.70 -21.99 13.39
C ASN A 562 -19.63 -22.31 11.91
N MET A 563 -18.41 -22.34 11.37
CA MET A 563 -18.20 -22.63 9.96
C MET A 563 -16.97 -23.46 9.69
N PHE A 564 -17.03 -24.20 8.60
CA PHE A 564 -15.88 -24.85 7.99
C PHE A 564 -15.88 -24.57 6.50
N SER A 565 -14.73 -24.25 5.94
CA SER A 565 -14.58 -24.18 4.48
C SER A 565 -13.23 -24.69 4.03
N ILE A 566 -13.21 -25.25 2.84
CA ILE A 566 -12.00 -25.62 2.12
C ILE A 566 -12.11 -25.08 0.69
N THR A 567 -11.04 -24.47 0.20
CA THR A 567 -10.94 -23.92 -1.16
C THR A 567 -9.68 -24.44 -1.82
N GLY A 568 -9.81 -25.08 -2.98
CA GLY A 568 -8.70 -25.33 -3.90
C GLY A 568 -8.71 -24.28 -5.00
N TYR A 569 -7.56 -23.73 -5.36
CA TYR A 569 -7.44 -22.77 -6.44
C TYR A 569 -6.25 -23.03 -7.34
N GLY A 570 -6.36 -22.59 -8.60
CA GLY A 570 -5.29 -22.62 -9.58
C GLY A 570 -5.34 -21.35 -10.44
N LYS A 571 -4.16 -20.82 -10.77
CA LYS A 571 -4.00 -19.63 -11.61
C LYS A 571 -2.88 -19.88 -12.59
N ILE A 572 -3.16 -19.61 -13.87
CA ILE A 572 -2.16 -19.58 -14.94
C ILE A 572 -1.94 -18.13 -15.30
N LEU A 573 -0.70 -17.68 -15.19
CA LEU A 573 -0.28 -16.33 -15.53
C LEU A 573 0.40 -16.39 -16.90
N ASP A 574 -0.22 -15.81 -17.91
CA ASP A 574 0.33 -15.69 -19.25
C ASP A 574 1.04 -14.35 -19.37
N SER A 575 2.31 -14.37 -19.73
CA SER A 575 3.15 -13.18 -19.86
C SER A 575 3.19 -12.29 -18.60
N PRO A 576 3.37 -12.86 -17.38
CA PRO A 576 3.42 -12.06 -16.17
C PRO A 576 4.61 -11.10 -16.21
N ILE A 577 4.44 -9.92 -15.60
CA ILE A 577 5.51 -8.92 -15.50
C ILE A 577 6.36 -9.26 -14.29
N GLU A 578 7.66 -9.51 -14.53
CA GLU A 578 8.64 -9.82 -13.49
C GLU A 578 9.73 -8.77 -13.44
N ARG A 579 10.23 -8.50 -12.22
CA ARG A 579 11.39 -7.65 -12.02
C ARG A 579 12.65 -8.41 -12.41
N THR A 580 13.51 -7.79 -13.21
CA THR A 580 14.80 -8.31 -13.65
C THR A 580 15.94 -7.47 -13.10
N GLN A 581 17.14 -8.04 -13.04
CA GLN A 581 18.33 -7.34 -12.61
C GLN A 581 19.40 -7.44 -13.68
N ASP A 582 20.00 -6.31 -14.03
CA ASP A 582 21.16 -6.20 -14.90
C ASP A 582 22.37 -5.80 -14.06
N THR A 583 23.51 -6.50 -14.28
CA THR A 583 24.76 -6.27 -13.58
C THR A 583 25.87 -5.71 -14.48
N SER A 584 25.54 -5.33 -15.71
CA SER A 584 26.50 -4.96 -16.75
C SER A 584 27.27 -3.64 -16.50
N GLY A 585 27.06 -2.96 -15.38
CA GLY A 585 27.64 -1.64 -15.14
C GLY A 585 28.25 -1.39 -13.75
N GLY A 586 28.52 -2.43 -12.96
CA GLY A 586 29.05 -2.25 -11.59
C GLY A 586 28.00 -1.82 -10.56
N ALA A 587 26.81 -1.41 -10.99
CA ALA A 587 25.68 -1.10 -10.12
C ALA A 587 24.53 -2.07 -10.36
N ALA A 588 23.79 -2.45 -9.31
CA ALA A 588 22.59 -3.25 -9.44
C ALA A 588 21.48 -2.41 -10.08
N VAL A 589 21.21 -2.64 -11.36
CA VAL A 589 20.11 -2.00 -12.08
C VAL A 589 18.96 -2.98 -12.23
N HIS A 590 17.80 -2.65 -11.68
CA HIS A 590 16.59 -3.42 -11.85
C HIS A 590 15.75 -2.86 -12.99
N SER A 591 15.14 -3.77 -13.74
CA SER A 591 14.18 -3.47 -14.80
C SER A 591 12.99 -4.43 -14.72
N PHE A 592 12.15 -4.43 -15.75
CA PHE A 592 10.94 -5.25 -15.82
C PHE A 592 10.83 -5.92 -17.17
N GLN A 593 10.35 -7.15 -17.19
CA GLN A 593 10.11 -7.91 -18.43
C GLN A 593 8.85 -8.77 -18.29
N ASN A 594 8.20 -9.06 -19.42
CA ASN A 594 7.17 -10.08 -19.45
C ASN A 594 7.84 -11.46 -19.42
N ALA A 595 7.58 -12.27 -18.39
CA ALA A 595 7.98 -13.67 -18.35
C ALA A 595 7.11 -14.51 -19.27
N LYS A 596 7.52 -15.78 -19.50
CA LYS A 596 6.76 -16.69 -20.39
C LYS A 596 5.45 -17.13 -19.74
N THR A 597 5.54 -17.74 -18.56
CA THR A 597 4.38 -18.32 -17.87
C THR A 597 4.64 -18.36 -16.38
N GLY A 598 3.60 -18.13 -15.60
CA GLY A 598 3.59 -18.33 -14.15
C GLY A 598 2.43 -19.23 -13.72
N ILE A 599 2.60 -19.92 -12.60
CA ILE A 599 1.58 -20.74 -11.97
C ILE A 599 1.51 -20.38 -10.49
N ALA A 600 0.27 -20.23 -9.97
CA ALA A 600 0.00 -20.17 -8.56
C ALA A 600 -1.17 -21.11 -8.24
N ALA A 601 -0.96 -22.05 -7.33
CA ALA A 601 -1.99 -23.01 -6.93
C ALA A 601 -1.91 -23.28 -5.43
N GLY A 602 -3.05 -23.61 -4.82
CA GLY A 602 -3.04 -23.90 -3.39
C GLY A 602 -4.35 -24.34 -2.82
N ILE A 603 -4.33 -24.54 -1.50
CA ILE A 603 -5.47 -24.95 -0.69
C ILE A 603 -5.58 -23.97 0.48
N GLU A 604 -6.79 -23.51 0.73
CA GLU A 604 -7.16 -22.69 1.87
C GLU A 604 -8.16 -23.43 2.74
N ILE A 605 -7.97 -23.42 4.06
CA ILE A 605 -8.88 -24.01 5.04
C ILE A 605 -9.26 -22.92 6.04
N GLU A 606 -10.54 -22.86 6.38
CA GLU A 606 -11.04 -21.96 7.42
C GLU A 606 -11.99 -22.74 8.34
N PHE A 607 -11.75 -22.61 9.64
CA PHE A 607 -12.57 -23.23 10.68
C PHE A 607 -12.83 -22.21 11.77
N ARG A 608 -14.11 -22.05 12.14
CA ARG A 608 -14.56 -21.25 13.28
C ARG A 608 -15.58 -22.02 14.07
N ARG A 609 -15.44 -22.03 15.40
CA ARG A 609 -16.37 -22.72 16.28
C ARG A 609 -16.48 -22.06 17.65
N GLU A 610 -17.68 -22.00 18.19
CA GLU A 610 -17.94 -21.77 19.59
C GLU A 610 -17.74 -23.11 20.33
N LEU A 611 -16.68 -23.20 21.16
CA LEU A 611 -16.31 -24.43 21.86
C LEU A 611 -17.25 -24.73 23.02
N PHE A 612 -17.52 -23.69 23.82
CA PHE A 612 -18.48 -23.69 24.92
C PHE A 612 -18.86 -22.24 25.21
N ARG A 613 -19.78 -22.03 26.14
CA ARG A 613 -20.34 -20.69 26.41
C ARG A 613 -19.25 -19.61 26.54
N ASN A 614 -19.35 -18.59 25.71
CA ASN A 614 -18.46 -17.43 25.63
C ASN A 614 -17.04 -17.70 25.08
N PHE A 615 -16.68 -18.93 24.74
CA PHE A 615 -15.40 -19.24 24.09
C PHE A 615 -15.58 -19.52 22.61
N ARG A 616 -14.80 -18.85 21.80
CA ARG A 616 -14.73 -19.04 20.35
C ARG A 616 -13.29 -19.31 19.93
N MET A 617 -13.13 -20.26 19.01
CA MET A 617 -11.86 -20.55 18.35
C MET A 617 -12.00 -20.31 16.84
N GLY A 618 -11.02 -19.70 16.24
CA GLY A 618 -10.84 -19.55 14.80
C GLY A 618 -9.47 -20.06 14.38
N VAL A 619 -9.44 -20.82 13.31
CA VAL A 619 -8.20 -21.25 12.65
C VAL A 619 -8.39 -21.10 11.17
N ASN A 620 -7.45 -20.43 10.49
CA ASN A 620 -7.40 -20.46 9.06
C ASN A 620 -5.96 -20.71 8.60
N GLY A 621 -5.81 -21.43 7.52
CA GLY A 621 -4.52 -21.77 6.96
C GLY A 621 -4.57 -21.86 5.45
N SER A 622 -3.45 -21.58 4.81
CA SER A 622 -3.25 -21.79 3.40
C SER A 622 -1.91 -22.44 3.14
N TYR A 623 -1.90 -23.37 2.19
CA TYR A 623 -0.70 -23.91 1.59
C TYR A 623 -0.71 -23.57 0.11
N MET A 624 0.42 -23.01 -0.39
CA MET A 624 0.49 -22.56 -1.77
C MET A 624 1.79 -22.97 -2.46
N TYR A 625 1.68 -23.21 -3.74
CA TYR A 625 2.78 -23.44 -4.66
C TYR A 625 2.74 -22.34 -5.72
N THR A 626 3.89 -21.68 -5.93
CA THR A 626 4.06 -20.72 -7.00
C THR A 626 5.30 -21.07 -7.81
N ASN A 627 5.26 -20.85 -9.12
CA ASN A 627 6.39 -20.99 -10.01
C ASN A 627 6.27 -19.99 -11.17
N VAL A 628 7.35 -19.31 -11.48
CA VAL A 628 7.45 -18.45 -12.65
C VAL A 628 8.63 -18.91 -13.53
N LYS A 629 8.38 -18.94 -14.84
CA LYS A 629 9.40 -19.27 -15.84
C LYS A 629 9.84 -17.97 -16.52
N LEU A 630 11.06 -17.55 -16.23
CA LEU A 630 11.69 -16.37 -16.78
C LEU A 630 12.07 -16.56 -18.27
N PRO A 631 12.21 -15.50 -19.06
CA PRO A 631 12.80 -15.57 -20.40
C PRO A 631 14.24 -16.10 -20.35
N GLU A 632 14.73 -16.67 -21.45
CA GLU A 632 16.12 -17.14 -21.55
C GLU A 632 17.11 -15.98 -21.45
N ASP A 633 16.70 -14.77 -21.88
CA ASP A 633 17.47 -13.53 -21.80
C ASP A 633 17.11 -12.71 -20.54
N GLY A 634 16.57 -13.35 -19.50
CA GLY A 634 15.98 -12.73 -18.30
C GLY A 634 16.96 -12.07 -17.34
N GLY A 635 18.14 -11.64 -17.82
CA GLY A 635 19.15 -10.98 -17.01
C GLY A 635 20.06 -11.94 -16.25
N ALA A 636 20.67 -11.47 -15.20
CA ALA A 636 21.69 -12.17 -14.44
C ALA A 636 21.14 -13.22 -13.45
N TYR A 637 19.86 -13.56 -13.47
CA TYR A 637 19.25 -14.48 -12.51
C TYR A 637 19.83 -15.90 -12.62
N THR A 638 20.18 -16.48 -11.48
CA THR A 638 20.73 -17.84 -11.37
C THR A 638 19.71 -18.89 -11.80
N ASN A 639 18.45 -18.72 -11.41
CA ASN A 639 17.38 -19.67 -11.66
C ASN A 639 16.41 -19.16 -12.73
N SER A 640 16.29 -19.86 -13.84
CA SER A 640 15.30 -19.58 -14.89
C SER A 640 13.86 -19.95 -14.49
N GLN A 641 13.70 -20.74 -13.44
CA GLN A 641 12.43 -21.09 -12.80
C GLN A 641 12.55 -20.94 -11.30
N ARG A 642 11.59 -20.27 -10.67
CA ARG A 642 11.58 -20.03 -9.23
C ARG A 642 10.18 -19.77 -8.69
N SER A 643 10.02 -19.87 -7.38
CA SER A 643 8.83 -19.33 -6.71
C SER A 643 8.72 -17.82 -6.91
N LEU A 644 7.52 -17.30 -6.86
CA LEU A 644 7.30 -15.85 -6.87
C LEU A 644 7.94 -15.22 -5.62
N GLN A 645 8.65 -14.11 -5.82
CA GLN A 645 9.28 -13.37 -4.73
C GLN A 645 8.22 -12.90 -3.71
N GLY A 646 8.51 -13.08 -2.43
CA GLY A 646 7.62 -12.72 -1.34
C GLY A 646 6.52 -13.75 -1.04
N ALA A 647 6.30 -14.74 -1.90
CA ALA A 647 5.32 -15.80 -1.67
C ALA A 647 5.80 -16.78 -0.59
N SER A 648 5.03 -16.91 0.49
CA SER A 648 5.28 -17.92 1.53
C SER A 648 4.51 -19.19 1.21
N PRO A 649 5.13 -20.39 1.34
CA PRO A 649 4.46 -21.65 1.01
C PRO A 649 3.28 -21.96 1.93
N TYR A 650 3.25 -21.40 3.14
CA TYR A 650 2.13 -21.55 4.07
C TYR A 650 1.91 -20.28 4.92
N LEU A 651 0.66 -20.06 5.25
CA LEU A 651 0.19 -19.02 6.16
C LEU A 651 -0.83 -19.63 7.10
N ILE A 652 -0.71 -19.39 8.41
CA ILE A 652 -1.66 -19.90 9.40
C ILE A 652 -2.01 -18.76 10.37
N ASN A 653 -3.29 -18.56 10.60
CA ASN A 653 -3.82 -17.72 11.67
C ASN A 653 -4.65 -18.58 12.62
N ALA A 654 -4.46 -18.41 13.90
CA ALA A 654 -5.27 -19.03 14.93
C ALA A 654 -5.67 -17.99 15.97
N ASP A 655 -6.93 -18.00 16.38
CA ASP A 655 -7.41 -17.12 17.46
C ASP A 655 -8.30 -17.87 18.44
N ILE A 656 -8.18 -17.48 19.68
CA ILE A 656 -9.12 -17.89 20.72
C ILE A 656 -9.63 -16.64 21.41
N SER A 657 -10.94 -16.55 21.59
CA SER A 657 -11.60 -15.41 22.19
C SER A 657 -12.53 -15.86 23.32
N TYR A 658 -12.48 -15.14 24.44
CA TYR A 658 -13.38 -15.29 25.56
C TYR A 658 -14.21 -14.02 25.74
N SER A 659 -15.55 -14.13 25.66
CA SER A 659 -16.44 -12.98 25.63
C SER A 659 -17.63 -13.10 26.62
N PRO A 660 -17.37 -13.12 27.95
CA PRO A 660 -18.42 -13.18 28.95
C PRO A 660 -19.19 -11.85 29.07
N THR A 661 -20.46 -11.96 29.35
CA THR A 661 -21.29 -10.86 29.85
C THR A 661 -21.55 -11.09 31.34
N PHE A 662 -21.21 -10.11 32.17
CA PHE A 662 -21.36 -10.19 33.62
C PHE A 662 -22.76 -9.75 34.07
N LYS A 663 -23.12 -10.08 35.31
CA LYS A 663 -24.47 -9.79 35.87
C LYS A 663 -24.84 -8.30 35.87
N ASN A 664 -23.85 -7.43 35.94
CA ASN A 664 -24.02 -5.96 35.86
C ASN A 664 -24.05 -5.40 34.43
N GLN A 665 -24.25 -6.27 33.43
CA GLN A 665 -24.24 -5.95 32.00
C GLN A 665 -22.89 -5.46 31.44
N THR A 666 -21.82 -5.46 32.22
CA THR A 666 -20.48 -5.23 31.70
C THR A 666 -20.06 -6.42 30.83
N GLN A 667 -19.28 -6.15 29.80
CA GLN A 667 -18.84 -7.16 28.84
C GLN A 667 -17.31 -7.12 28.72
N LEU A 668 -16.68 -8.27 28.84
CA LEU A 668 -15.27 -8.46 28.51
C LEU A 668 -15.18 -9.21 27.19
N ILE A 669 -14.23 -8.81 26.34
CA ILE A 669 -13.77 -9.58 25.19
C ILE A 669 -12.26 -9.67 25.32
N ALA A 670 -11.72 -10.86 25.51
CA ALA A 670 -10.29 -11.12 25.53
C ALA A 670 -9.93 -12.11 24.43
N SER A 671 -8.95 -11.77 23.61
CA SER A 671 -8.55 -12.57 22.44
C SER A 671 -7.03 -12.73 22.42
N LEU A 672 -6.59 -13.95 22.13
CA LEU A 672 -5.20 -14.28 21.81
C LEU A 672 -5.15 -14.67 20.33
N LEU A 673 -4.25 -14.05 19.57
CA LEU A 673 -4.15 -14.19 18.12
C LEU A 673 -2.73 -14.61 17.78
N TYR A 674 -2.60 -15.78 17.14
CA TYR A 674 -1.34 -16.29 16.63
C TYR A 674 -1.33 -16.24 15.11
N ASN A 675 -0.20 -15.82 14.54
CA ASN A 675 0.03 -15.85 13.10
C ASN A 675 1.40 -16.44 12.83
N VAL A 676 1.49 -17.29 11.81
CA VAL A 676 2.77 -17.71 11.22
C VAL A 676 2.74 -17.53 9.71
N GLN A 677 3.78 -16.89 9.22
CA GLN A 677 4.09 -16.76 7.80
C GLN A 677 5.32 -17.59 7.51
N GLY A 678 5.22 -18.58 6.62
CA GLY A 678 6.31 -19.46 6.23
C GLY A 678 7.46 -18.73 5.53
N PRO A 679 8.59 -19.40 5.33
CA PRO A 679 9.76 -18.80 4.69
C PRO A 679 9.42 -18.33 3.28
N ARG A 680 10.09 -17.26 2.82
CA ARG A 680 9.85 -16.68 1.49
C ARG A 680 11.15 -16.18 0.87
N ILE A 681 11.19 -16.09 -0.46
CA ILE A 681 12.29 -15.43 -1.14
C ILE A 681 12.25 -13.94 -0.82
N HIS A 682 13.29 -13.45 -0.16
CA HIS A 682 13.52 -12.03 0.12
C HIS A 682 14.20 -11.35 -1.06
N ALA A 683 15.30 -11.91 -1.53
CA ALA A 683 16.04 -11.45 -2.70
C ALA A 683 16.31 -12.60 -3.65
N VAL A 684 16.20 -12.35 -4.95
CA VAL A 684 16.42 -13.35 -5.99
C VAL A 684 17.90 -13.46 -6.29
N GLY A 685 18.41 -14.69 -6.35
CA GLY A 685 19.82 -14.99 -6.63
C GLY A 685 20.23 -14.65 -8.05
N ILE A 686 21.43 -14.10 -8.19
CA ILE A 686 22.04 -13.68 -9.46
C ILE A 686 23.42 -14.30 -9.64
N ASN A 687 23.85 -14.46 -10.89
CA ASN A 687 25.22 -14.84 -11.28
C ASN A 687 25.77 -16.08 -10.55
N GLY A 688 24.92 -17.10 -10.36
CA GLY A 688 25.30 -18.35 -9.70
C GLY A 688 25.03 -18.39 -8.19
N LEU A 689 24.63 -17.29 -7.56
CA LEU A 689 24.18 -17.26 -6.18
C LEU A 689 22.76 -17.79 -6.06
N GLY A 690 22.44 -18.49 -4.96
CA GLY A 690 21.09 -18.94 -4.64
C GLY A 690 20.20 -17.77 -4.16
N ASP A 691 18.87 -18.01 -4.15
CA ASP A 691 17.92 -17.05 -3.62
C ASP A 691 18.11 -16.88 -2.10
N GLU A 692 18.10 -15.64 -1.63
CA GLU A 692 18.05 -15.32 -0.20
C GLU A 692 16.62 -15.49 0.31
N LYS A 693 16.47 -16.18 1.45
CA LYS A 693 15.17 -16.44 2.05
C LYS A 693 15.06 -15.78 3.41
N GLN A 694 13.94 -15.18 3.67
CA GLN A 694 13.51 -14.82 5.01
C GLN A 694 12.94 -16.06 5.68
N ASP A 695 13.35 -16.34 6.91
CA ASP A 695 12.80 -17.43 7.72
C ASP A 695 11.32 -17.22 8.08
N ALA A 696 10.69 -18.26 8.61
CA ALA A 696 9.30 -18.15 9.05
C ALA A 696 9.15 -17.14 10.20
N VAL A 697 8.14 -16.27 10.07
CA VAL A 697 7.83 -15.23 11.05
C VAL A 697 6.60 -15.63 11.87
N HIS A 698 6.76 -15.63 13.17
CA HIS A 698 5.72 -15.96 14.13
C HIS A 698 5.34 -14.72 14.94
N THR A 699 4.07 -14.41 15.04
CA THR A 699 3.58 -13.32 15.89
C THR A 699 2.48 -13.82 16.82
N LEU A 700 2.45 -13.28 18.04
CA LEU A 700 1.42 -13.55 19.03
C LEU A 700 0.91 -12.21 19.57
N ASP A 701 -0.38 -11.96 19.41
CA ASP A 701 -1.01 -10.72 19.85
C ASP A 701 -2.05 -11.01 20.93
N PHE A 702 -2.19 -10.09 21.89
CA PHE A 702 -3.24 -10.12 22.91
C PHE A 702 -4.08 -8.86 22.82
N VAL A 703 -5.41 -9.02 22.82
CA VAL A 703 -6.38 -7.93 22.81
C VAL A 703 -7.41 -8.14 23.90
N ALA A 704 -7.65 -7.14 24.73
CA ALA A 704 -8.73 -7.13 25.70
C ALA A 704 -9.59 -5.88 25.53
N ASN A 705 -10.88 -6.05 25.45
CA ASN A 705 -11.88 -4.99 25.35
C ASN A 705 -12.86 -5.13 26.51
N TYR A 706 -12.94 -4.14 27.37
CA TYR A 706 -13.84 -4.13 28.52
C TYR A 706 -14.87 -3.02 28.38
N LYS A 707 -16.11 -3.41 28.09
CA LYS A 707 -17.25 -2.50 28.04
C LYS A 707 -17.82 -2.34 29.44
N ILE A 708 -17.58 -1.17 30.04
CA ILE A 708 -18.06 -0.84 31.38
C ILE A 708 -19.56 -0.57 31.35
N ASN A 709 -20.01 0.19 30.35
CA ASN A 709 -21.41 0.49 30.04
C ASN A 709 -21.53 0.95 28.59
N ASP A 710 -22.68 1.43 28.17
CA ASP A 710 -22.91 1.86 26.78
C ASP A 710 -22.09 3.10 26.38
N ASN A 711 -21.61 3.89 27.37
CA ASN A 711 -20.86 5.11 27.14
C ASN A 711 -19.36 4.95 27.29
N PHE A 712 -18.88 3.92 28.02
CA PHE A 712 -17.46 3.78 28.34
C PHE A 712 -16.96 2.36 28.06
N SER A 713 -15.87 2.30 27.31
CA SER A 713 -15.10 1.07 27.07
C SER A 713 -13.59 1.33 27.19
N LEU A 714 -12.86 0.31 27.63
CA LEU A 714 -11.40 0.30 27.70
C LEU A 714 -10.87 -0.78 26.77
N LYS A 715 -9.80 -0.49 26.04
CA LYS A 715 -9.11 -1.45 25.20
C LYS A 715 -7.64 -1.52 25.58
N LEU A 716 -7.14 -2.75 25.78
CA LEU A 716 -5.72 -3.06 25.89
C LEU A 716 -5.34 -3.91 24.67
N GLN A 717 -4.25 -3.55 24.01
CA GLN A 717 -3.69 -4.33 22.91
C GLN A 717 -2.18 -4.44 23.09
N VAL A 718 -1.66 -5.67 23.03
CA VAL A 718 -0.23 -5.96 23.03
C VAL A 718 0.04 -6.81 21.80
N THR A 719 0.89 -6.33 20.92
CA THR A 719 1.24 -7.00 19.67
C THR A 719 2.64 -7.56 19.74
N ASP A 720 2.86 -8.64 18.98
CA ASP A 720 4.16 -9.30 18.85
C ASP A 720 4.82 -9.69 20.20
N LEU A 721 4.08 -10.43 21.01
CA LEU A 721 4.56 -10.94 22.30
C LEU A 721 5.76 -11.89 22.18
N LEU A 722 6.01 -12.45 20.99
CA LEU A 722 7.13 -13.37 20.76
C LEU A 722 8.43 -12.61 20.49
N ASN A 723 8.34 -11.37 20.00
CA ASN A 723 9.48 -10.48 19.72
C ASN A 723 10.61 -11.22 18.95
N GLN A 724 10.24 -11.90 17.88
CA GLN A 724 11.19 -12.65 17.06
C GLN A 724 12.09 -11.69 16.28
N ASP A 725 13.40 -11.93 16.31
CA ASP A 725 14.36 -11.25 15.43
C ASP A 725 14.13 -11.71 13.98
N ILE A 726 14.05 -10.75 13.04
CA ILE A 726 13.73 -11.00 11.63
C ILE A 726 14.90 -10.55 10.75
#